data_893835db56098b1c342fbc49eb6ce87f
#
_entry.id   893835db56098b1c342fbc49eb6ce87f
#
_cell.length_a   1.000
_cell.length_b   1.000
_cell.length_c   1.000
_cell.angle_alpha   90.00
_cell.angle_beta   90.00
_cell.angle_gamma   90.00
#
_symmetry.space_group_name_H-M   'P 1'
#
loop_
_entity.id
_entity.type
_entity.pdbx_description
1 polymer ?
#
loop_
_entity_poly.entity_id
_entity_poly.type
_entity_poly.pdbx_seq_one_letter_code
_entity_poly.pdbx_strand_id
1 'polypeptide(L)'
;MSLKGSSRVILSILAGFGVSASFAAGLSDCANSIKFDGHLNNLYKDLTLPSTGAGISGCENVRFYWTSSDTTFLKNDGTIAARLVNQNKAVQLSVNVTDGTQIETKKFDVSIHGYEPYTNYLFIYFPANNNENIYYAISNDGYNFTAMNGGNRVVAADSVSLKKGLRDPHILRAPDGYFYMVNTDMKSAEGWASNRGMVLMRSKDLVSWTHSTVHFPDKYKGTNFANVTRVWAPETIWDKDYVNSDGSKGRLMIYFSLLTNDGTIPYDKVYYLYANDDFTDVIGKPTYFFDRGSATIDMDIVYNENDSLYHAFFKNEGDGGICKTTAKKLTAPAGKEGSQWSKPSGTLQQTKEAVEGAGVFKLINQDSWILMYDCYMNGHYQFTSSPDLTNFKFVQDTKMAGAFTPRHGTVLPITAEETQRLMKVFPTEDFSPRQFNEPDTLKTLAGGEAVVGPCAGSKIVPYSKVNDGGWNPTTDLLVEPGSNITFGPHPWDGKIWKWTGPDSFGTTSREVTLKDLQWQNSGIYTVEYTNETGCKSYEKIKLVVNDPEHPYVEPVVCKDDEILNDQGKCVADTSMQDSLPEAIGPGIGPDVGNPTDVHFSAVPVRVQYFSMTGVLLQGKPKLAGVYLRRETLNNGLVRTSKFRIR
;
A
#
# COMPACT_ATOMS: atom_id res chain seq x y z
N MET A 1 82.75 16.35 27.59
CA MET A 1 83.50 17.10 26.60
C MET A 1 82.68 17.04 25.33
N SER A 2 81.87 18.05 25.07
CA SER A 2 82.08 19.20 24.19
C SER A 2 82.42 18.78 22.76
N LEU A 3 81.51 19.06 21.82
CA LEU A 3 81.47 20.33 21.10
C LEU A 3 80.21 20.42 20.22
N LYS A 4 79.65 21.63 20.21
CA LYS A 4 78.55 22.14 19.39
C LYS A 4 78.95 22.24 17.92
N GLY A 5 77.98 22.00 17.05
CA GLY A 5 78.05 22.39 15.63
C GLY A 5 76.60 22.75 15.14
N SER A 6 76.35 24.05 15.10
CA SER A 6 75.12 24.61 14.48
C SER A 6 75.22 24.60 12.98
N SER A 7 74.29 24.00 12.28
CA SER A 7 74.06 24.26 10.85
C SER A 7 72.61 24.70 10.62
N ARG A 8 72.46 25.93 10.16
CA ARG A 8 71.18 26.49 9.66
C ARG A 8 70.80 25.78 8.38
N VAL A 9 69.66 25.16 8.36
CA VAL A 9 69.00 24.67 7.14
C VAL A 9 67.94 25.68 6.74
N ILE A 10 68.13 26.20 5.54
CA ILE A 10 67.19 27.10 4.85
C ILE A 10 65.99 26.24 4.44
N LEU A 11 64.79 26.57 4.95
CA LEU A 11 63.51 25.94 4.60
C LEU A 11 62.99 26.57 3.31
N SER A 12 63.24 25.90 2.17
CA SER A 12 62.56 26.24 0.91
C SER A 12 61.14 25.68 0.93
N ILE A 13 60.15 26.57 0.99
CA ILE A 13 58.75 26.24 0.84
C ILE A 13 58.53 25.97 -0.65
N LEU A 14 58.48 24.70 -1.05
CA LEU A 14 57.90 24.27 -2.31
C LEU A 14 56.39 24.13 -2.08
N ALA A 15 55.64 25.09 -2.60
CA ALA A 15 54.19 24.96 -2.75
C ALA A 15 53.92 23.87 -3.80
N GLY A 16 53.76 22.63 -3.35
CA GLY A 16 53.28 21.54 -4.18
C GLY A 16 51.80 21.72 -4.43
N PHE A 17 51.43 22.11 -5.64
CA PHE A 17 50.10 21.89 -6.16
C PHE A 17 49.87 20.37 -6.18
N GLY A 18 49.19 19.87 -5.16
CA GLY A 18 48.66 18.50 -5.14
C GLY A 18 47.54 18.39 -6.16
N VAL A 19 47.88 18.04 -7.40
CA VAL A 19 46.91 17.49 -8.32
C VAL A 19 46.50 16.13 -7.74
N SER A 20 45.36 16.05 -7.14
CA SER A 20 44.75 14.77 -6.79
C SER A 20 44.49 14.02 -8.09
N ALA A 21 45.39 13.15 -8.48
CA ALA A 21 45.11 12.18 -9.53
C ALA A 21 44.01 11.27 -8.98
N SER A 22 42.76 11.52 -9.40
CA SER A 22 41.70 10.53 -9.24
C SER A 22 42.11 9.34 -10.11
N PHE A 23 42.54 8.25 -9.49
CA PHE A 23 42.68 6.98 -10.20
C PHE A 23 41.33 6.64 -10.79
N ALA A 24 41.24 6.41 -12.09
CA ALA A 24 40.06 5.86 -12.71
C ALA A 24 39.72 4.52 -12.05
N ALA A 25 38.51 4.33 -11.60
CA ALA A 25 38.04 3.06 -11.04
C ALA A 25 38.11 1.99 -12.13
N GLY A 26 38.50 0.76 -11.79
CA GLY A 26 38.45 -0.35 -12.74
C GLY A 26 37.00 -0.64 -13.16
N LEU A 27 36.78 -1.24 -14.36
CA LEU A 27 35.45 -1.59 -14.86
C LEU A 27 34.66 -2.46 -13.86
N SER A 28 35.36 -3.36 -13.16
CA SER A 28 34.75 -4.19 -12.09
C SER A 28 34.26 -3.33 -10.91
N ASP A 29 35.00 -2.30 -10.53
CA ASP A 29 34.60 -1.37 -9.45
C ASP A 29 33.36 -0.56 -9.89
N CYS A 30 33.34 -0.13 -11.15
CA CYS A 30 32.17 0.55 -11.72
C CYS A 30 30.93 -0.35 -11.73
N ALA A 31 31.09 -1.62 -12.13
CA ALA A 31 30.01 -2.61 -12.07
C ALA A 31 29.51 -2.85 -10.63
N ASN A 32 30.44 -2.88 -9.65
CA ASN A 32 30.10 -3.11 -8.24
C ASN A 32 29.42 -1.91 -7.57
N SER A 33 29.60 -0.73 -8.13
CA SER A 33 29.03 0.52 -7.62
C SER A 33 27.60 0.78 -8.11
N ILE A 34 27.06 -0.06 -9.02
CA ILE A 34 25.68 0.06 -9.51
C ILE A 34 24.71 -0.18 -8.34
N LYS A 35 23.80 0.77 -8.14
CA LYS A 35 22.72 0.69 -7.16
C LYS A 35 21.39 0.63 -7.89
N PHE A 36 20.46 -0.13 -7.32
CA PHE A 36 19.08 -0.24 -7.82
C PHE A 36 18.12 0.50 -6.89
N ASP A 37 17.06 1.01 -7.46
CA ASP A 37 15.97 1.68 -6.76
C ASP A 37 14.86 0.72 -6.29
N GLY A 38 15.10 -0.61 -6.40
CA GLY A 38 14.22 -1.68 -5.95
C GLY A 38 14.98 -2.86 -5.34
N HIS A 39 14.26 -3.73 -4.65
CA HIS A 39 14.79 -4.96 -4.09
C HIS A 39 14.87 -6.05 -5.15
N LEU A 40 16.06 -6.42 -5.60
CA LEU A 40 16.22 -7.42 -6.66
C LEU A 40 15.69 -8.81 -6.29
N ASN A 41 15.72 -9.17 -5.02
CA ASN A 41 15.20 -10.44 -4.51
C ASN A 41 13.66 -10.48 -4.41
N ASN A 42 12.99 -9.33 -4.56
CA ASN A 42 11.53 -9.22 -4.50
C ASN A 42 11.06 -7.95 -5.22
N LEU A 43 11.09 -7.96 -6.55
CA LEU A 43 10.93 -6.79 -7.39
C LEU A 43 9.44 -6.50 -7.67
N TYR A 44 8.92 -5.38 -7.14
CA TYR A 44 7.53 -4.92 -7.31
C TYR A 44 7.32 -3.90 -8.42
N LYS A 45 8.37 -3.18 -8.81
CA LYS A 45 8.29 -2.08 -9.79
C LYS A 45 9.43 -2.15 -10.81
N ASP A 46 9.29 -1.44 -11.91
CA ASP A 46 10.34 -1.30 -12.89
C ASP A 46 11.64 -0.80 -12.26
N LEU A 47 12.78 -1.26 -12.78
CA LEU A 47 14.10 -0.82 -12.37
C LEU A 47 14.57 0.35 -13.23
N THR A 48 15.13 1.37 -12.59
CA THR A 48 15.89 2.41 -13.30
C THR A 48 17.30 1.91 -13.54
N LEU A 49 17.61 1.52 -14.78
CA LEU A 49 18.93 1.00 -15.15
C LEU A 49 19.82 2.12 -15.71
N PRO A 50 20.98 2.40 -15.10
CA PRO A 50 21.91 3.40 -15.62
C PRO A 50 22.48 2.95 -16.98
N SER A 51 22.60 3.85 -17.94
CA SER A 51 23.24 3.61 -19.23
C SER A 51 24.71 4.06 -19.28
N THR A 52 25.14 4.86 -18.29
CA THR A 52 26.52 5.37 -18.16
C THR A 52 26.93 5.39 -16.72
N GLY A 53 28.24 5.48 -16.46
CA GLY A 53 28.81 5.65 -15.13
C GLY A 53 28.75 7.09 -14.59
N ALA A 54 27.98 7.99 -15.21
CA ALA A 54 27.77 9.35 -14.71
C ALA A 54 27.24 9.32 -13.26
N GLY A 55 27.87 10.06 -12.35
CA GLY A 55 27.55 10.06 -10.94
C GLY A 55 28.23 8.97 -10.11
N ILE A 56 28.98 8.06 -10.71
CA ILE A 56 29.86 7.09 -10.04
C ILE A 56 31.30 7.59 -10.18
N SER A 57 31.93 7.96 -9.06
CA SER A 57 33.29 8.53 -9.07
C SER A 57 34.31 7.60 -9.73
N GLY A 58 35.02 8.10 -10.72
CA GLY A 58 36.02 7.36 -11.51
C GLY A 58 35.44 6.51 -12.65
N CYS A 59 34.10 6.57 -12.89
CA CYS A 59 33.42 5.80 -13.92
C CYS A 59 32.73 6.71 -14.97
N GLU A 60 33.03 7.99 -15.04
CA GLU A 60 32.32 8.99 -15.85
C GLU A 60 32.33 8.67 -17.35
N ASN A 61 33.34 7.97 -17.82
CA ASN A 61 33.52 7.58 -19.23
C ASN A 61 33.04 6.14 -19.53
N VAL A 62 32.44 5.45 -18.56
CA VAL A 62 32.04 4.07 -18.68
C VAL A 62 30.56 4.01 -19.19
N ARG A 63 30.26 3.03 -20.05
CA ARG A 63 28.92 2.75 -20.54
C ARG A 63 28.42 1.41 -20.06
N PHE A 64 27.12 1.31 -19.84
CA PHE A 64 26.42 0.13 -19.35
C PHE A 64 25.43 -0.37 -20.39
N TYR A 65 25.53 -1.65 -20.78
CA TYR A 65 24.61 -2.31 -21.71
C TYR A 65 23.94 -3.48 -20.98
N TRP A 66 22.65 -3.41 -20.84
CA TRP A 66 21.87 -4.37 -20.08
C TRP A 66 21.24 -5.45 -20.96
N THR A 67 21.19 -6.67 -20.44
CA THR A 67 20.55 -7.82 -21.10
C THR A 67 19.86 -8.67 -20.06
N SER A 68 18.59 -8.96 -20.26
CA SER A 68 17.80 -9.88 -19.45
C SER A 68 17.84 -11.29 -20.02
N SER A 69 17.88 -12.30 -19.16
CA SER A 69 17.79 -13.71 -19.58
C SER A 69 16.38 -14.10 -20.04
N ASP A 70 15.36 -13.30 -19.69
CA ASP A 70 13.97 -13.55 -20.06
C ASP A 70 13.22 -12.21 -20.24
N THR A 71 13.22 -11.70 -21.45
CA THR A 71 12.57 -10.42 -21.81
C THR A 71 11.03 -10.52 -21.82
N THR A 72 10.46 -11.72 -21.69
CA THR A 72 9.01 -11.91 -21.52
C THR A 72 8.55 -11.38 -20.17
N PHE A 73 9.43 -11.44 -19.15
CA PHE A 73 9.14 -11.00 -17.78
C PHE A 73 9.85 -9.72 -17.38
N LEU A 74 11.14 -9.54 -17.75
CA LEU A 74 11.90 -8.32 -17.47
C LEU A 74 12.62 -7.88 -18.75
N LYS A 75 12.31 -6.70 -19.26
CA LYS A 75 12.97 -6.16 -20.45
C LYS A 75 14.39 -5.68 -20.15
N ASN A 76 15.19 -5.50 -21.22
CA ASN A 76 16.58 -5.00 -21.11
C ASN A 76 16.68 -3.57 -20.55
N ASP A 77 15.62 -2.81 -20.57
CA ASP A 77 15.52 -1.46 -20.02
C ASP A 77 15.08 -1.42 -18.53
N GLY A 78 14.86 -2.58 -17.94
CA GLY A 78 14.41 -2.71 -16.56
C GLY A 78 12.90 -2.76 -16.37
N THR A 79 12.11 -2.64 -17.43
CA THR A 79 10.64 -2.70 -17.37
C THR A 79 10.16 -4.12 -17.10
N ILE A 80 9.28 -4.30 -16.13
CA ILE A 80 8.56 -5.55 -15.88
C ILE A 80 7.50 -5.72 -16.98
N ALA A 81 7.70 -6.70 -17.86
CA ALA A 81 6.78 -6.98 -18.96
C ALA A 81 5.61 -7.88 -18.58
N ALA A 82 5.80 -8.76 -17.57
CA ALA A 82 4.77 -9.64 -17.04
C ALA A 82 5.13 -10.12 -15.63
N ARG A 83 4.13 -10.60 -14.89
CA ARG A 83 4.28 -11.28 -13.60
C ARG A 83 3.49 -12.57 -13.61
N LEU A 84 4.03 -13.60 -12.99
CA LEU A 84 3.26 -14.83 -12.71
C LEU A 84 2.21 -14.53 -11.63
N VAL A 85 1.06 -15.17 -11.72
CA VAL A 85 0.03 -15.07 -10.67
C VAL A 85 0.41 -15.95 -9.50
N ASN A 86 0.46 -15.38 -8.29
CA ASN A 86 0.79 -16.06 -7.03
C ASN A 86 2.17 -16.75 -6.99
N GLN A 87 3.09 -16.38 -7.88
CA GLN A 87 4.41 -17.02 -7.93
C GLN A 87 5.47 -16.01 -8.38
N ASN A 88 6.59 -15.97 -7.68
CA ASN A 88 7.74 -15.16 -8.07
C ASN A 88 8.44 -15.76 -9.30
N LYS A 89 8.92 -14.90 -10.19
CA LYS A 89 9.68 -15.28 -11.39
C LYS A 89 11.16 -14.90 -11.23
N ALA A 90 12.04 -15.88 -11.25
CA ALA A 90 13.47 -15.64 -11.28
C ALA A 90 13.93 -15.29 -12.70
N VAL A 91 14.72 -14.22 -12.83
CA VAL A 91 15.34 -13.74 -14.07
C VAL A 91 16.77 -13.30 -13.75
N GLN A 92 17.72 -13.52 -14.66
CA GLN A 92 19.07 -12.98 -14.51
C GLN A 92 19.23 -11.73 -15.39
N LEU A 93 19.61 -10.61 -14.77
CA LEU A 93 19.95 -9.36 -15.43
C LEU A 93 21.47 -9.24 -15.52
N SER A 94 22.00 -9.07 -16.73
CA SER A 94 23.44 -8.92 -16.97
C SER A 94 23.75 -7.52 -17.45
N VAL A 95 24.85 -6.95 -17.00
CA VAL A 95 25.37 -5.68 -17.49
C VAL A 95 26.78 -5.88 -18.08
N ASN A 96 26.99 -5.42 -19.30
CA ASN A 96 28.30 -5.24 -19.90
C ASN A 96 28.76 -3.80 -19.65
N VAL A 97 29.83 -3.66 -18.89
CA VAL A 97 30.46 -2.40 -18.50
C VAL A 97 31.68 -2.18 -19.37
N THR A 98 31.75 -1.07 -20.09
CA THR A 98 32.87 -0.82 -21.03
C THR A 98 33.32 0.63 -21.04
N ASP A 99 34.62 0.84 -21.20
CA ASP A 99 35.30 2.13 -21.48
C ASP A 99 35.52 2.36 -22.99
N GLY A 100 35.03 1.43 -23.83
CA GLY A 100 35.28 1.42 -25.28
C GLY A 100 36.45 0.56 -25.72
N THR A 101 37.33 0.11 -24.80
CA THR A 101 38.50 -0.74 -25.07
C THR A 101 38.39 -2.11 -24.39
N GLN A 102 37.84 -2.15 -23.22
CA GLN A 102 37.62 -3.36 -22.41
C GLN A 102 36.15 -3.52 -22.07
N ILE A 103 35.75 -4.76 -21.75
CA ILE A 103 34.39 -5.10 -21.32
C ILE A 103 34.50 -5.98 -20.08
N GLU A 104 33.74 -5.62 -19.06
CA GLU A 104 33.51 -6.41 -17.85
C GLU A 104 32.04 -6.75 -17.77
N THR A 105 31.71 -8.00 -17.43
CA THR A 105 30.29 -8.44 -17.32
C THR A 105 29.96 -8.76 -15.87
N LYS A 106 28.89 -8.15 -15.35
CA LYS A 106 28.34 -8.48 -14.05
C LYS A 106 26.90 -8.98 -14.19
N LYS A 107 26.54 -9.95 -13.35
CA LYS A 107 25.20 -10.56 -13.32
C LYS A 107 24.53 -10.28 -12.00
N PHE A 108 23.22 -10.09 -12.08
CA PHE A 108 22.34 -9.88 -10.94
C PHE A 108 21.17 -10.86 -11.03
N ASP A 109 20.94 -11.62 -9.97
CA ASP A 109 19.75 -12.44 -9.87
C ASP A 109 18.59 -11.55 -9.43
N VAL A 110 17.49 -11.60 -10.17
CA VAL A 110 16.28 -10.82 -9.95
C VAL A 110 15.12 -11.78 -9.73
N SER A 111 14.36 -11.57 -8.67
CA SER A 111 13.10 -12.25 -8.41
C SER A 111 11.97 -11.25 -8.58
N ILE A 112 11.23 -11.33 -9.67
CA ILE A 112 10.05 -10.49 -9.90
C ILE A 112 8.93 -11.01 -9.01
N HIS A 113 8.36 -10.14 -8.17
CA HIS A 113 7.24 -10.49 -7.30
C HIS A 113 6.03 -10.93 -8.11
N GLY A 114 5.41 -12.04 -7.71
CA GLY A 114 4.20 -12.56 -8.33
C GLY A 114 3.01 -11.60 -8.15
N TYR A 115 2.13 -11.58 -9.12
CA TYR A 115 0.90 -10.80 -9.02
C TYR A 115 -0.07 -11.48 -8.06
N GLU A 116 -0.48 -10.77 -7.03
CA GLU A 116 -1.48 -11.25 -6.07
C GLU A 116 -2.88 -10.98 -6.61
N PRO A 117 -3.76 -12.00 -6.72
CA PRO A 117 -5.10 -11.85 -7.31
C PRO A 117 -6.12 -11.25 -6.33
N TYR A 118 -5.64 -10.49 -5.34
CA TYR A 118 -6.49 -9.81 -4.39
C TYR A 118 -6.96 -8.46 -4.92
N THR A 119 -8.19 -8.09 -4.58
CA THR A 119 -8.79 -6.82 -5.02
C THR A 119 -9.23 -5.93 -3.87
N ASN A 120 -9.49 -6.50 -2.71
CA ASN A 120 -10.07 -5.82 -1.58
C ASN A 120 -9.43 -6.29 -0.27
N TYR A 121 -9.75 -5.60 0.82
CA TYR A 121 -9.32 -5.95 2.17
C TYR A 121 -10.54 -6.20 3.04
N LEU A 122 -10.50 -7.28 3.83
CA LEU A 122 -11.47 -7.60 4.86
C LEU A 122 -10.88 -7.28 6.23
N PHE A 123 -11.52 -6.43 7.01
CA PHE A 123 -11.18 -6.19 8.40
C PHE A 123 -12.14 -6.98 9.29
N ILE A 124 -11.59 -7.84 10.13
CA ILE A 124 -12.31 -8.66 11.08
C ILE A 124 -12.01 -8.12 12.46
N TYR A 125 -13.04 -7.76 13.22
CA TYR A 125 -12.88 -7.05 14.48
C TYR A 125 -14.02 -7.37 15.46
N PHE A 126 -13.87 -6.96 16.73
CA PHE A 126 -14.98 -6.83 17.67
C PHE A 126 -15.21 -5.34 17.99
N PRO A 127 -16.46 -4.88 18.27
CA PRO A 127 -16.73 -3.44 18.31
C PRO A 127 -16.55 -2.78 19.68
N ALA A 128 -16.76 -3.48 20.80
CA ALA A 128 -16.73 -2.87 22.14
C ALA A 128 -16.73 -3.89 23.27
N ASN A 129 -16.36 -3.46 24.50
CA ASN A 129 -16.35 -4.31 25.69
C ASN A 129 -17.76 -4.82 26.13
N ASN A 130 -18.82 -4.18 25.68
CA ASN A 130 -20.19 -4.64 25.90
C ASN A 130 -20.80 -5.35 24.69
N ASN A 131 -20.01 -5.56 23.64
CA ASN A 131 -20.39 -6.21 22.40
C ASN A 131 -19.22 -7.02 21.83
N GLU A 132 -18.91 -8.13 22.48
CA GLU A 132 -17.76 -9.01 22.20
C GLU A 132 -18.19 -10.10 21.22
N ASN A 133 -18.52 -9.72 19.99
CA ASN A 133 -18.87 -10.57 18.86
C ASN A 133 -17.97 -10.21 17.67
N ILE A 134 -17.94 -11.04 16.62
CA ILE A 134 -17.15 -10.78 15.43
C ILE A 134 -17.97 -10.01 14.39
N TYR A 135 -17.33 -8.99 13.85
CA TYR A 135 -17.85 -8.09 12.82
C TYR A 135 -16.90 -8.02 11.64
N TYR A 136 -17.42 -7.66 10.49
CA TYR A 136 -16.67 -7.47 9.26
C TYR A 136 -16.81 -6.05 8.74
N ALA A 137 -15.73 -5.54 8.16
CA ALA A 137 -15.72 -4.35 7.32
C ALA A 137 -14.85 -4.58 6.09
N ILE A 138 -15.14 -3.88 5.00
CA ILE A 138 -14.48 -4.07 3.71
C ILE A 138 -13.85 -2.76 3.22
N SER A 139 -12.73 -2.86 2.50
CA SER A 139 -12.00 -1.72 1.97
C SER A 139 -11.41 -2.01 0.58
N ASN A 140 -11.24 -0.95 -0.22
CA ASN A 140 -10.51 -0.97 -1.49
C ASN A 140 -9.01 -0.64 -1.34
N ASP A 141 -8.62 0.04 -0.26
CA ASP A 141 -7.29 0.62 -0.10
C ASP A 141 -6.55 0.16 1.17
N GLY A 142 -7.23 -0.57 2.08
CA GLY A 142 -6.66 -1.11 3.30
C GLY A 142 -6.72 -0.18 4.52
N TYR A 143 -7.27 1.01 4.41
CA TYR A 143 -7.41 1.94 5.53
C TYR A 143 -8.72 2.74 5.55
N ASN A 144 -9.51 2.74 4.48
CA ASN A 144 -10.89 3.25 4.47
C ASN A 144 -11.86 2.07 4.44
N PHE A 145 -12.49 1.78 5.56
CA PHE A 145 -13.36 0.62 5.73
C PHE A 145 -14.84 1.00 5.82
N THR A 146 -15.68 0.17 5.21
CA THR A 146 -17.14 0.23 5.30
C THR A 146 -17.64 -1.01 6.03
N ALA A 147 -18.46 -0.82 7.08
CA ALA A 147 -19.03 -1.92 7.84
C ALA A 147 -19.92 -2.79 6.95
N MET A 148 -19.79 -4.11 7.07
CA MET A 148 -20.63 -5.09 6.38
C MET A 148 -21.83 -5.48 7.25
N ASN A 149 -22.80 -6.18 6.66
CA ASN A 149 -24.00 -6.68 7.34
C ASN A 149 -24.81 -5.58 8.05
N GLY A 150 -24.80 -4.35 7.51
CA GLY A 150 -25.46 -3.21 8.14
C GLY A 150 -24.91 -2.88 9.53
N GLY A 151 -23.64 -3.23 9.82
CA GLY A 151 -23.03 -3.06 11.14
C GLY A 151 -23.54 -4.07 12.18
N ASN A 152 -24.03 -5.24 11.76
CA ASN A 152 -24.41 -6.33 12.64
C ASN A 152 -23.29 -7.39 12.72
N ARG A 153 -23.31 -8.17 13.80
CA ARG A 153 -22.37 -9.28 13.99
C ARG A 153 -22.47 -10.33 12.86
N VAL A 154 -21.34 -10.90 12.49
CA VAL A 154 -21.25 -12.02 11.55
C VAL A 154 -21.03 -13.37 12.26
N VAL A 155 -20.39 -13.35 13.44
CA VAL A 155 -20.32 -14.51 14.33
C VAL A 155 -20.79 -14.12 15.73
N ALA A 156 -21.71 -14.92 16.27
CA ALA A 156 -22.25 -14.75 17.61
C ALA A 156 -21.38 -15.48 18.64
N ALA A 157 -20.82 -14.75 19.61
CA ALA A 157 -19.95 -15.32 20.62
C ALA A 157 -20.61 -16.37 21.51
N ASP A 158 -21.91 -16.21 21.79
CA ASP A 158 -22.70 -17.12 22.60
C ASP A 158 -22.85 -18.54 21.98
N SER A 159 -22.58 -18.66 20.69
CA SER A 159 -22.65 -19.93 19.94
C SER A 159 -21.32 -20.68 19.87
N VAL A 160 -20.17 -19.99 20.08
CA VAL A 160 -18.84 -20.57 19.78
C VAL A 160 -17.82 -20.44 20.92
N SER A 161 -18.08 -19.62 21.93
CA SER A 161 -17.16 -19.28 23.02
C SER A 161 -17.69 -19.77 24.36
N LEU A 162 -16.84 -20.29 25.25
CA LEU A 162 -17.22 -20.70 26.61
C LEU A 162 -17.59 -19.49 27.47
N LYS A 163 -16.91 -18.37 27.28
CA LYS A 163 -17.16 -17.12 28.02
C LYS A 163 -18.29 -16.29 27.40
N LYS A 164 -18.80 -16.69 26.24
CA LYS A 164 -19.79 -15.93 25.46
C LYS A 164 -19.31 -14.53 25.10
N GLY A 165 -18.01 -14.42 24.83
CA GLY A 165 -17.33 -13.22 24.35
C GLY A 165 -16.16 -13.61 23.46
N LEU A 166 -16.10 -13.02 22.26
CA LEU A 166 -15.01 -13.17 21.29
C LEU A 166 -14.33 -11.82 21.12
N ARG A 167 -13.04 -11.77 21.40
CA ARG A 167 -12.23 -10.56 21.27
C ARG A 167 -11.01 -10.85 20.41
N ASP A 168 -10.36 -9.78 19.96
CA ASP A 168 -9.05 -9.80 19.33
C ASP A 168 -8.95 -10.86 18.22
N PRO A 169 -9.87 -10.87 17.21
CA PRO A 169 -9.83 -11.86 16.15
C PRO A 169 -8.58 -11.68 15.30
N HIS A 170 -7.78 -12.73 15.20
CA HIS A 170 -6.68 -12.80 14.24
C HIS A 170 -6.95 -13.88 13.21
N ILE A 171 -6.80 -13.54 11.91
CA ILE A 171 -7.08 -14.44 10.80
C ILE A 171 -5.87 -14.59 9.89
N LEU A 172 -5.66 -15.81 9.40
CA LEU A 172 -4.64 -16.15 8.42
C LEU A 172 -5.24 -16.99 7.29
N ARG A 173 -4.84 -16.70 6.05
CA ARG A 173 -5.01 -17.62 4.91
C ARG A 173 -3.82 -18.55 4.85
N ALA A 174 -4.02 -19.84 5.04
CA ALA A 174 -2.94 -20.83 5.01
C ALA A 174 -2.73 -21.41 3.59
N PRO A 175 -1.58 -22.07 3.35
CA PRO A 175 -1.26 -22.66 2.04
C PRO A 175 -2.23 -23.75 1.57
N ASP A 176 -3.00 -24.36 2.46
CA ASP A 176 -4.04 -25.35 2.14
C ASP A 176 -5.35 -24.73 1.62
N GLY A 177 -5.40 -23.39 1.50
CA GLY A 177 -6.54 -22.63 1.03
C GLY A 177 -7.66 -22.40 2.06
N TYR A 178 -7.46 -22.84 3.32
CA TYR A 178 -8.36 -22.52 4.40
C TYR A 178 -8.02 -21.17 5.06
N PHE A 179 -9.03 -20.59 5.69
CA PHE A 179 -8.89 -19.48 6.62
C PHE A 179 -8.92 -20.00 8.05
N TYR A 180 -7.96 -19.60 8.84
CA TYR A 180 -7.83 -19.95 10.25
C TYR A 180 -7.91 -18.70 11.10
N MET A 181 -8.85 -18.66 12.03
CA MET A 181 -9.06 -17.55 12.94
C MET A 181 -8.93 -18.01 14.38
N VAL A 182 -8.22 -17.24 15.17
CA VAL A 182 -8.11 -17.41 16.62
C VAL A 182 -8.67 -16.21 17.33
N ASN A 183 -9.28 -16.42 18.51
CA ASN A 183 -9.93 -15.35 19.26
C ASN A 183 -9.68 -15.53 20.75
N THR A 184 -9.61 -14.43 21.47
CA THR A 184 -9.65 -14.42 22.94
C THR A 184 -11.05 -14.85 23.42
N ASP A 185 -11.14 -15.95 24.18
CA ASP A 185 -12.38 -16.40 24.82
C ASP A 185 -12.57 -15.64 26.15
N MET A 186 -13.19 -14.47 26.10
CA MET A 186 -13.31 -13.58 27.25
C MET A 186 -14.58 -12.76 27.19
N LYS A 187 -15.16 -12.55 28.39
CA LYS A 187 -16.22 -11.55 28.61
C LYS A 187 -15.70 -10.52 29.61
N SER A 188 -15.45 -9.28 29.16
CA SER A 188 -14.83 -8.24 30.00
C SER A 188 -15.69 -7.87 31.22
N ALA A 189 -17.02 -8.06 31.14
CA ALA A 189 -17.91 -7.89 32.30
C ALA A 189 -17.62 -8.82 33.46
N GLU A 190 -16.91 -9.96 33.23
CA GLU A 190 -16.45 -10.89 34.26
C GLU A 190 -15.05 -10.52 34.83
N GLY A 191 -14.46 -9.44 34.35
CA GLY A 191 -13.15 -8.93 34.76
C GLY A 191 -12.02 -9.34 33.81
N TRP A 192 -10.94 -8.58 33.84
CA TRP A 192 -9.77 -8.72 32.94
C TRP A 192 -8.90 -9.96 33.22
N ALA A 193 -9.13 -10.67 34.32
CA ALA A 193 -8.46 -11.92 34.68
C ALA A 193 -9.37 -13.15 34.50
N SER A 194 -10.42 -13.04 33.69
CA SER A 194 -11.43 -14.11 33.51
C SER A 194 -11.19 -14.97 32.28
N ASN A 195 -10.27 -14.58 31.41
CA ASN A 195 -9.93 -15.32 30.19
C ASN A 195 -8.99 -16.50 30.52
N ARG A 196 -9.43 -17.70 30.19
CA ARG A 196 -8.69 -18.94 30.50
C ARG A 196 -8.51 -19.85 29.29
N GLY A 197 -8.68 -19.31 28.08
CA GLY A 197 -8.57 -20.08 26.86
C GLY A 197 -8.74 -19.25 25.60
N MET A 198 -8.82 -19.91 24.47
CA MET A 198 -8.98 -19.33 23.14
C MET A 198 -9.99 -20.11 22.33
N VAL A 199 -10.58 -19.47 21.32
CA VAL A 199 -11.45 -20.11 20.34
C VAL A 199 -10.71 -20.23 19.02
N LEU A 200 -10.70 -21.45 18.46
CA LEU A 200 -10.15 -21.79 17.16
C LEU A 200 -11.28 -21.90 16.15
N MET A 201 -11.16 -21.24 15.01
CA MET A 201 -12.19 -21.26 13.97
C MET A 201 -11.55 -21.47 12.58
N ARG A 202 -12.18 -22.30 11.74
CA ARG A 202 -11.70 -22.60 10.39
C ARG A 202 -12.82 -22.46 9.37
N SER A 203 -12.50 -21.86 8.22
CA SER A 203 -13.43 -21.64 7.11
C SER A 203 -12.77 -21.87 5.76
N LYS A 204 -13.57 -22.20 4.73
CA LYS A 204 -13.17 -22.19 3.31
C LYS A 204 -13.66 -20.95 2.57
N ASP A 205 -14.60 -20.22 3.15
CA ASP A 205 -15.39 -19.24 2.41
C ASP A 205 -15.58 -17.89 3.15
N LEU A 206 -15.02 -17.76 4.36
CA LEU A 206 -15.19 -16.59 5.25
C LEU A 206 -16.62 -16.35 5.73
N VAL A 207 -17.52 -17.28 5.45
CA VAL A 207 -18.96 -17.23 5.80
C VAL A 207 -19.32 -18.32 6.81
N SER A 208 -18.94 -19.55 6.50
CA SER A 208 -19.26 -20.75 7.29
C SER A 208 -18.04 -21.15 8.10
N TRP A 209 -18.19 -21.25 9.42
CA TRP A 209 -17.10 -21.50 10.33
C TRP A 209 -17.32 -22.79 11.13
N THR A 210 -16.34 -23.69 11.14
CA THR A 210 -16.20 -24.70 12.20
C THR A 210 -15.44 -24.08 13.36
N HIS A 211 -15.73 -24.51 14.59
CA HIS A 211 -15.08 -23.94 15.78
C HIS A 211 -14.78 -24.99 16.85
N SER A 212 -13.83 -24.68 17.71
CA SER A 212 -13.48 -25.42 18.92
C SER A 212 -12.92 -24.46 19.96
N THR A 213 -12.95 -24.86 21.22
CA THR A 213 -12.42 -24.04 22.33
C THR A 213 -11.33 -24.80 23.05
N VAL A 214 -10.18 -24.16 23.24
CA VAL A 214 -9.06 -24.68 24.04
C VAL A 214 -9.13 -24.03 25.42
N HIS A 215 -9.62 -24.79 26.44
CA HIS A 215 -9.69 -24.34 27.82
C HIS A 215 -8.47 -24.86 28.60
N PHE A 216 -7.56 -23.97 28.95
CA PHE A 216 -6.25 -24.29 29.54
C PHE A 216 -6.34 -25.02 30.90
N PRO A 217 -7.22 -24.62 31.84
CA PRO A 217 -7.36 -25.35 33.11
C PRO A 217 -7.67 -26.85 32.95
N ASP A 218 -8.49 -27.19 31.97
CA ASP A 218 -8.84 -28.61 31.70
C ASP A 218 -7.73 -29.32 30.96
N LYS A 219 -7.19 -28.70 29.92
CA LYS A 219 -6.16 -29.28 29.05
C LYS A 219 -4.85 -29.50 29.78
N TYR A 220 -4.43 -28.57 30.65
CA TYR A 220 -3.14 -28.57 31.34
C TYR A 220 -3.26 -28.89 32.83
N LYS A 221 -4.28 -29.62 33.22
CA LYS A 221 -4.54 -30.03 34.62
C LYS A 221 -3.28 -30.58 35.29
N GLY A 222 -2.96 -30.09 36.48
CA GLY A 222 -1.78 -30.50 37.24
C GLY A 222 -0.46 -29.83 36.82
N THR A 223 -0.52 -28.83 35.94
CA THR A 223 0.62 -27.97 35.57
C THR A 223 0.32 -26.51 35.95
N ASN A 224 1.35 -25.64 35.93
CA ASN A 224 1.19 -24.21 36.14
C ASN A 224 0.26 -23.56 35.07
N PHE A 225 0.19 -24.13 33.87
CA PHE A 225 -0.69 -23.62 32.80
C PHE A 225 -2.20 -23.83 33.10
N ALA A 226 -2.55 -24.68 34.08
CA ALA A 226 -3.93 -24.73 34.57
C ALA A 226 -4.34 -23.49 35.37
N ASN A 227 -3.36 -22.71 35.86
CA ASN A 227 -3.56 -21.53 36.71
C ASN A 227 -3.58 -20.21 35.90
N VAL A 228 -3.76 -20.29 34.59
CA VAL A 228 -3.84 -19.11 33.73
C VAL A 228 -5.04 -18.25 34.10
N THR A 229 -4.85 -16.94 34.06
CA THR A 229 -5.89 -15.92 34.18
C THR A 229 -6.00 -15.06 32.94
N ARG A 230 -5.00 -15.14 32.06
CA ARG A 230 -4.98 -14.50 30.74
C ARG A 230 -4.38 -15.44 29.71
N VAL A 231 -5.09 -15.61 28.61
CA VAL A 231 -4.66 -16.15 27.33
C VAL A 231 -5.13 -15.14 26.28
N TRP A 232 -4.45 -13.99 26.25
CA TRP A 232 -4.92 -12.80 25.54
C TRP A 232 -4.38 -12.69 24.13
N ALA A 233 -5.22 -12.13 23.28
CA ALA A 233 -4.91 -11.79 21.91
C ALA A 233 -4.11 -12.92 21.20
N PRO A 234 -4.67 -14.16 21.12
CA PRO A 234 -4.01 -15.20 20.35
C PRO A 234 -3.98 -14.81 18.88
N GLU A 235 -2.82 -15.00 18.28
CA GLU A 235 -2.61 -14.76 16.85
C GLU A 235 -1.98 -15.98 16.19
N THR A 236 -1.97 -16.05 14.86
CA THR A 236 -1.47 -17.22 14.14
C THR A 236 -0.55 -16.83 13.00
N ILE A 237 0.48 -17.66 12.78
CA ILE A 237 1.38 -17.56 11.65
C ILE A 237 1.69 -18.96 11.09
N TRP A 238 1.92 -19.04 9.78
CA TRP A 238 2.41 -20.29 9.19
C TRP A 238 3.92 -20.42 9.40
N ASP A 239 4.32 -21.35 10.28
CA ASP A 239 5.73 -21.71 10.46
C ASP A 239 6.17 -22.67 9.37
N LYS A 240 6.76 -22.16 8.31
CA LYS A 240 7.24 -22.93 7.15
C LYS A 240 8.41 -23.87 7.47
N ASP A 241 9.10 -23.64 8.59
CA ASP A 241 10.28 -24.42 8.99
C ASP A 241 9.93 -25.55 9.97
N TYR A 242 8.69 -25.64 10.47
CA TYR A 242 8.24 -26.74 11.31
C TYR A 242 8.29 -28.05 10.55
N VAL A 243 8.85 -29.11 11.18
CA VAL A 243 8.93 -30.44 10.60
C VAL A 243 7.93 -31.36 11.29
N ASN A 244 6.95 -31.85 10.54
CA ASN A 244 5.94 -32.76 11.00
C ASN A 244 6.54 -34.20 11.19
N SER A 245 5.82 -35.05 11.91
CA SER A 245 6.27 -36.43 12.17
C SER A 245 6.44 -37.31 10.93
N ASP A 246 5.74 -36.97 9.84
CA ASP A 246 5.84 -37.60 8.51
C ASP A 246 6.95 -37.01 7.63
N GLY A 247 7.71 -36.02 8.14
CA GLY A 247 8.76 -35.33 7.42
C GLY A 247 8.28 -34.16 6.54
N SER A 248 6.99 -33.93 6.42
CA SER A 248 6.46 -32.73 5.75
C SER A 248 6.79 -31.45 6.52
N LYS A 249 6.79 -30.30 5.82
CA LYS A 249 7.10 -29.01 6.44
C LYS A 249 5.89 -28.09 6.48
N GLY A 250 5.88 -27.29 7.53
CA GLY A 250 4.90 -26.24 7.74
C GLY A 250 3.78 -26.64 8.68
N ARG A 251 3.45 -25.73 9.60
CA ARG A 251 2.34 -25.88 10.56
C ARG A 251 1.88 -24.54 11.08
N LEU A 252 0.61 -24.44 11.44
CA LEU A 252 0.08 -23.26 12.11
C LEU A 252 0.63 -23.14 13.52
N MET A 253 1.36 -22.07 13.78
CA MET A 253 1.77 -21.64 15.11
C MET A 253 0.74 -20.67 15.64
N ILE A 254 0.30 -20.83 16.90
CA ILE A 254 -0.56 -19.89 17.63
C ILE A 254 0.28 -19.31 18.76
N TYR A 255 0.38 -18.00 18.83
CA TYR A 255 1.10 -17.29 19.90
C TYR A 255 0.15 -16.31 20.59
N PHE A 256 0.37 -16.07 21.87
CA PHE A 256 -0.57 -15.35 22.74
C PHE A 256 0.13 -14.85 24.00
N SER A 257 -0.43 -13.82 24.61
CA SER A 257 0.04 -13.33 25.91
C SER A 257 -0.55 -14.16 27.04
N LEU A 258 0.29 -14.56 28.00
CA LEU A 258 -0.08 -15.48 29.08
C LEU A 258 0.34 -14.95 30.43
N LEU A 259 -0.58 -15.02 31.40
CA LEU A 259 -0.39 -14.67 32.81
C LEU A 259 -1.00 -15.75 33.70
N THR A 260 -0.35 -16.08 34.83
CA THR A 260 -0.87 -17.01 35.83
C THR A 260 -1.09 -16.35 37.20
N ASN A 261 -2.02 -16.87 38.00
CA ASN A 261 -2.30 -16.37 39.32
C ASN A 261 -1.42 -16.95 40.43
N ASP A 262 -0.60 -17.98 40.13
CA ASP A 262 0.32 -18.63 41.06
C ASP A 262 1.72 -17.97 41.11
N GLY A 263 1.92 -16.92 40.32
CA GLY A 263 3.17 -16.18 40.23
C GLY A 263 4.27 -16.85 39.40
N THR A 264 4.02 -18.02 38.79
CA THR A 264 5.00 -18.69 37.91
C THR A 264 5.22 -17.89 36.62
N ILE A 265 4.19 -17.18 36.15
CA ILE A 265 4.27 -16.19 35.07
C ILE A 265 3.69 -14.91 35.62
N PRO A 266 4.54 -14.02 36.19
CA PRO A 266 4.09 -12.92 37.05
C PRO A 266 3.58 -11.67 36.29
N TYR A 267 3.79 -11.61 34.99
CA TYR A 267 3.29 -10.59 34.09
C TYR A 267 3.07 -11.20 32.69
N ASP A 268 2.31 -10.53 31.84
CA ASP A 268 1.98 -11.02 30.50
C ASP A 268 3.25 -11.23 29.66
N LYS A 269 3.51 -12.47 29.28
CA LYS A 269 4.61 -12.91 28.43
C LYS A 269 4.04 -13.64 27.23
N VAL A 270 4.68 -13.51 26.08
CA VAL A 270 4.25 -14.21 24.87
C VAL A 270 4.72 -15.66 24.92
N TYR A 271 3.79 -16.58 24.73
CA TYR A 271 3.98 -18.01 24.59
C TYR A 271 3.42 -18.48 23.25
N TYR A 272 3.82 -19.65 22.78
CA TYR A 272 3.28 -20.26 21.56
C TYR A 272 2.96 -21.73 21.72
N LEU A 273 2.12 -22.21 20.82
CA LEU A 273 1.73 -23.61 20.62
C LEU A 273 1.59 -23.85 19.11
N TYR A 274 1.52 -25.09 18.71
CA TYR A 274 1.12 -25.46 17.36
C TYR A 274 -0.30 -26.03 17.35
N ALA A 275 -1.07 -25.73 16.32
CA ALA A 275 -2.38 -26.31 16.12
C ALA A 275 -2.27 -27.79 15.69
N ASN A 276 -3.26 -28.60 16.03
CA ASN A 276 -3.42 -29.94 15.42
C ASN A 276 -3.91 -29.81 13.96
N ASP A 277 -3.91 -30.90 13.21
CA ASP A 277 -4.18 -30.91 11.78
C ASP A 277 -5.63 -30.46 11.45
N ASP A 278 -6.57 -30.73 12.34
CA ASP A 278 -7.99 -30.34 12.15
C ASP A 278 -8.33 -28.94 12.64
N PHE A 279 -7.38 -28.25 13.28
CA PHE A 279 -7.58 -26.97 13.94
C PHE A 279 -8.70 -26.99 15.00
N THR A 280 -8.78 -28.10 15.72
CA THR A 280 -9.75 -28.31 16.80
C THR A 280 -9.11 -28.27 18.18
N ASP A 281 -7.78 -28.34 18.25
CA ASP A 281 -6.99 -28.33 19.49
C ASP A 281 -5.56 -27.89 19.19
N VAL A 282 -4.76 -27.76 20.24
CA VAL A 282 -3.33 -27.45 20.18
C VAL A 282 -2.49 -28.64 20.68
N ILE A 283 -1.28 -28.79 20.18
CA ILE A 283 -0.34 -29.83 20.52
C ILE A 283 0.73 -29.34 21.48
N GLY A 284 1.12 -30.22 22.42
CA GLY A 284 2.18 -29.95 23.39
C GLY A 284 1.75 -29.03 24.56
N LYS A 285 2.72 -28.36 25.11
CA LYS A 285 2.55 -27.37 26.19
C LYS A 285 2.98 -25.99 25.72
N PRO A 286 2.41 -24.91 26.28
CA PRO A 286 2.85 -23.55 25.97
C PRO A 286 4.36 -23.42 26.16
N THR A 287 5.05 -22.96 25.12
CA THR A 287 6.48 -22.72 25.10
C THR A 287 6.73 -21.21 25.14
N TYR A 288 7.67 -20.78 26.00
CA TYR A 288 8.03 -19.37 26.09
C TYR A 288 8.56 -18.85 24.76
N PHE A 289 8.05 -17.71 24.31
CA PHE A 289 8.35 -17.15 23.01
C PHE A 289 9.11 -15.83 23.09
N PHE A 290 8.60 -14.88 23.89
CA PHE A 290 9.18 -13.56 24.00
C PHE A 290 8.59 -12.74 25.15
N ASP A 291 9.39 -11.87 25.76
CA ASP A 291 8.97 -10.67 26.48
C ASP A 291 10.09 -9.63 26.41
N ARG A 292 9.81 -8.39 26.72
CA ARG A 292 10.85 -7.33 26.79
C ARG A 292 11.37 -7.08 28.22
N GLY A 293 11.09 -7.95 29.17
CA GLY A 293 11.36 -7.76 30.60
C GLY A 293 10.22 -7.07 31.36
N SER A 294 9.07 -6.87 30.71
CA SER A 294 7.83 -6.31 31.27
C SER A 294 6.63 -6.85 30.51
N ALA A 295 5.40 -6.54 30.99
CA ALA A 295 4.17 -6.99 30.36
C ALA A 295 4.13 -6.66 28.86
N THR A 296 3.99 -7.70 28.04
CA THR A 296 4.05 -7.66 26.58
C THR A 296 2.80 -8.33 26.03
N ILE A 297 1.97 -7.59 25.29
CA ILE A 297 0.68 -8.08 24.75
C ILE A 297 0.52 -7.72 23.28
N ASP A 298 -0.51 -8.27 22.64
CA ASP A 298 -0.97 -7.93 21.29
C ASP A 298 0.18 -8.01 20.28
N MET A 299 0.83 -9.19 20.20
CA MET A 299 1.94 -9.39 19.27
C MET A 299 1.40 -9.83 17.92
N ASP A 300 1.70 -9.10 16.85
CA ASP A 300 1.47 -9.48 15.45
C ASP A 300 2.79 -9.72 14.72
N ILE A 301 2.88 -10.79 13.91
CA ILE A 301 4.12 -11.21 13.24
C ILE A 301 3.91 -11.33 11.74
N VAL A 302 4.76 -10.64 10.98
CA VAL A 302 4.84 -10.76 9.53
C VAL A 302 6.24 -11.17 9.08
N TYR A 303 6.31 -11.89 7.96
CA TYR A 303 7.58 -12.20 7.31
C TYR A 303 7.82 -11.23 6.17
N ASN A 304 9.00 -10.60 6.14
CA ASN A 304 9.38 -9.70 5.05
C ASN A 304 10.42 -10.38 4.15
N GLU A 305 10.03 -10.64 2.90
CA GLU A 305 10.90 -11.28 1.91
C GLU A 305 12.10 -10.39 1.52
N ASN A 306 11.98 -9.07 1.62
CA ASN A 306 13.02 -8.12 1.24
C ASN A 306 14.28 -8.26 2.11
N ASP A 307 14.12 -8.53 3.40
CA ASP A 307 15.23 -8.70 4.36
C ASP A 307 15.33 -10.12 4.93
N SER A 308 14.37 -11.00 4.58
CA SER A 308 14.29 -12.39 5.05
C SER A 308 14.18 -12.51 6.57
N LEU A 309 13.46 -11.58 7.21
CA LEU A 309 13.22 -11.54 8.63
C LEU A 309 11.72 -11.67 8.98
N TYR A 310 11.45 -12.27 10.11
CA TYR A 310 10.20 -12.11 10.82
C TYR A 310 10.23 -10.80 11.61
N HIS A 311 9.21 -9.98 11.50
CA HIS A 311 9.01 -8.75 12.23
C HIS A 311 7.81 -8.94 13.16
N ALA A 312 8.04 -8.86 14.45
CA ALA A 312 7.02 -8.96 15.48
C ALA A 312 6.75 -7.57 16.08
N PHE A 313 5.52 -7.14 15.99
CA PHE A 313 5.02 -5.89 16.58
C PHE A 313 4.21 -6.23 17.83
N PHE A 314 4.34 -5.46 18.89
CA PHE A 314 3.67 -5.76 20.14
C PHE A 314 3.49 -4.50 20.98
N LYS A 315 2.49 -4.51 21.85
CA LYS A 315 2.31 -3.47 22.85
C LYS A 315 3.21 -3.73 24.06
N ASN A 316 3.95 -2.70 24.46
CA ASN A 316 4.56 -2.61 25.76
C ASN A 316 3.59 -1.96 26.76
N GLU A 317 3.03 -2.72 27.66
CA GLU A 317 2.09 -2.22 28.67
C GLU A 317 2.73 -1.21 29.63
N GLY A 318 4.04 -1.29 29.87
CA GLY A 318 4.75 -0.37 30.77
C GLY A 318 4.86 1.05 30.21
N ASP A 319 5.18 1.20 28.92
CA ASP A 319 5.42 2.49 28.26
C ASP A 319 4.24 2.89 27.33
N GLY A 320 3.22 2.04 27.21
CA GLY A 320 1.98 2.34 26.48
C GLY A 320 2.12 2.47 24.96
N GLY A 321 3.14 1.86 24.34
CA GLY A 321 3.40 2.03 22.92
C GLY A 321 3.66 0.73 22.17
N ILE A 322 3.54 0.79 20.83
CA ILE A 322 3.85 -0.30 19.92
C ILE A 322 5.36 -0.33 19.67
N CYS A 323 5.98 -1.46 19.98
CA CYS A 323 7.39 -1.75 19.73
C CYS A 323 7.54 -2.87 18.71
N LYS A 324 8.76 -3.06 18.18
CA LYS A 324 9.09 -4.11 17.21
C LYS A 324 10.33 -4.87 17.66
N THR A 325 10.35 -6.17 17.34
CA THR A 325 11.56 -7.01 17.36
C THR A 325 11.63 -7.83 16.07
N THR A 326 12.79 -8.40 15.76
CA THR A 326 13.00 -9.20 14.53
C THR A 326 13.70 -10.50 14.82
N ALA A 327 13.46 -11.51 13.99
CA ALA A 327 14.14 -12.82 14.06
C ALA A 327 14.32 -13.41 12.66
N LYS A 328 15.38 -14.22 12.48
CA LYS A 328 15.57 -15.01 11.25
C LYS A 328 14.71 -16.27 11.21
N LYS A 329 14.30 -16.76 12.38
CA LYS A 329 13.46 -17.95 12.56
C LYS A 329 12.44 -17.68 13.66
N LEU A 330 11.27 -18.28 13.55
CA LEU A 330 10.23 -18.14 14.56
C LEU A 330 10.64 -18.78 15.89
N THR A 331 11.26 -19.96 15.84
CA THR A 331 11.62 -20.71 17.05
C THR A 331 13.11 -20.71 17.31
N ALA A 332 13.48 -20.71 18.58
CA ALA A 332 14.84 -20.92 19.06
C ALA A 332 15.14 -22.41 19.27
N PRO A 333 16.43 -22.83 19.31
CA PRO A 333 16.80 -24.15 19.79
C PRO A 333 16.29 -24.39 21.23
N ALA A 334 15.95 -25.66 21.54
CA ALA A 334 15.49 -26.06 22.86
C ALA A 334 16.46 -25.61 23.98
N GLY A 335 15.90 -25.06 25.06
CA GLY A 335 16.65 -24.49 26.17
C GLY A 335 17.23 -23.08 25.93
N LYS A 336 16.88 -22.47 24.79
CA LYS A 336 17.23 -21.07 24.43
C LYS A 336 16.01 -20.30 23.96
N GLU A 337 14.85 -20.67 24.43
CA GLU A 337 13.57 -20.06 24.07
C GLU A 337 13.63 -18.55 24.29
N GLY A 338 13.10 -17.80 23.32
CA GLY A 338 13.12 -16.33 23.31
C GLY A 338 14.41 -15.69 22.78
N SER A 339 15.52 -16.44 22.68
CA SER A 339 16.84 -15.88 22.27
C SER A 339 16.96 -15.55 20.77
N GLN A 340 15.99 -16.00 19.93
CA GLN A 340 15.98 -15.71 18.49
C GLN A 340 15.64 -14.26 18.18
N TRP A 341 14.96 -13.58 19.10
CA TRP A 341 14.49 -12.21 18.88
C TRP A 341 15.57 -11.17 19.15
N SER A 342 15.64 -10.16 18.30
CA SER A 342 16.54 -9.01 18.47
C SER A 342 16.12 -8.14 19.67
N LYS A 343 17.00 -7.18 20.05
CA LYS A 343 16.62 -6.16 21.01
C LYS A 343 15.43 -5.35 20.47
N PRO A 344 14.37 -5.15 21.27
CA PRO A 344 13.21 -4.36 20.89
C PRO A 344 13.55 -2.92 20.47
N SER A 345 12.82 -2.40 19.52
CA SER A 345 12.84 -0.99 19.13
C SER A 345 12.28 -0.07 20.23
N GLY A 346 12.41 1.24 20.06
CA GLY A 346 11.52 2.22 20.69
C GLY A 346 10.11 2.12 20.10
N THR A 347 9.23 3.02 20.54
CA THR A 347 7.83 3.10 20.08
C THR A 347 7.75 3.54 18.61
N LEU A 348 6.83 2.95 17.86
CA LEU A 348 6.66 3.15 16.42
C LEU A 348 5.40 3.94 16.05
N GLN A 349 4.40 4.01 16.95
CA GLN A 349 3.17 4.75 16.67
C GLN A 349 3.45 6.22 16.35
N GLN A 350 2.62 6.79 15.46
CA GLN A 350 2.73 8.18 15.02
C GLN A 350 1.77 9.10 15.81
N THR A 351 1.49 8.76 17.07
CA THR A 351 0.67 9.52 18.00
C THR A 351 1.28 9.48 19.39
N LYS A 352 0.87 10.41 20.26
CA LYS A 352 1.18 10.40 21.71
C LYS A 352 0.09 9.74 22.55
N GLU A 353 -0.98 9.30 21.91
CA GLU A 353 -2.10 8.65 22.58
C GLU A 353 -1.71 7.24 23.04
N ALA A 354 -2.45 6.73 24.02
CA ALA A 354 -2.33 5.33 24.41
C ALA A 354 -2.91 4.44 23.31
N VAL A 355 -2.14 3.45 22.87
CA VAL A 355 -2.48 2.56 21.76
C VAL A 355 -2.34 1.10 22.16
N GLU A 356 -3.09 0.23 21.48
CA GLU A 356 -3.01 -1.23 21.62
C GLU A 356 -3.40 -1.92 20.29
N GLY A 357 -3.40 -3.26 20.26
CA GLY A 357 -3.91 -4.01 19.11
C GLY A 357 -3.14 -3.72 17.83
N ALA A 358 -1.81 -3.91 17.83
CA ALA A 358 -1.00 -3.76 16.62
C ALA A 358 -1.42 -4.78 15.57
N GLY A 359 -1.80 -4.32 14.36
CA GLY A 359 -2.05 -5.16 13.21
C GLY A 359 -1.17 -4.74 12.05
N VAL A 360 -0.50 -5.69 11.39
CA VAL A 360 0.43 -5.41 10.29
C VAL A 360 0.07 -6.23 9.07
N PHE A 361 -0.07 -5.56 7.93
CA PHE A 361 -0.33 -6.23 6.67
C PHE A 361 0.32 -5.50 5.49
N LYS A 362 0.53 -6.22 4.40
CA LYS A 362 1.09 -5.66 3.17
C LYS A 362 -0.02 -5.14 2.25
N LEU A 363 0.21 -4.01 1.58
CA LEU A 363 -0.71 -3.53 0.57
C LEU A 363 -0.63 -4.40 -0.69
N ILE A 364 -1.79 -4.72 -1.24
CA ILE A 364 -1.95 -5.60 -2.43
C ILE A 364 -1.12 -5.07 -3.59
N ASN A 365 -0.23 -5.92 -4.12
CA ASN A 365 0.66 -5.63 -5.25
C ASN A 365 1.55 -4.38 -5.07
N GLN A 366 1.83 -4.00 -3.82
CA GLN A 366 2.68 -2.86 -3.48
C GLN A 366 3.79 -3.29 -2.51
N ASP A 367 4.97 -2.69 -2.65
CA ASP A 367 6.04 -2.84 -1.66
C ASP A 367 5.86 -1.82 -0.53
N SER A 368 4.75 -1.95 0.16
CA SER A 368 4.36 -1.07 1.27
C SER A 368 3.56 -1.84 2.31
N TRP A 369 3.86 -1.60 3.56
CA TRP A 369 3.24 -2.20 4.73
C TRP A 369 2.40 -1.17 5.47
N ILE A 370 1.29 -1.61 6.04
CA ILE A 370 0.47 -0.85 6.99
C ILE A 370 0.73 -1.41 8.38
N LEU A 371 1.01 -0.53 9.33
CA LEU A 371 0.88 -0.78 10.76
C LEU A 371 -0.34 0.01 11.23
N MET A 372 -1.35 -0.68 11.72
CA MET A 372 -2.53 -0.11 12.32
C MET A 372 -2.58 -0.40 13.82
N TYR A 373 -3.24 0.45 14.58
CA TYR A 373 -3.44 0.25 16.02
C TYR A 373 -4.66 1.02 16.52
N ASP A 374 -5.25 0.50 17.60
CA ASP A 374 -6.42 1.06 18.29
C ASP A 374 -5.98 2.17 19.24
N CYS A 375 -6.38 3.40 18.99
CA CYS A 375 -6.29 4.51 19.92
C CYS A 375 -7.46 4.42 20.90
N TYR A 376 -7.47 3.36 21.70
CA TYR A 376 -8.62 2.83 22.46
C TYR A 376 -9.26 3.80 23.45
N MET A 377 -8.54 4.81 23.92
CA MET A 377 -9.08 5.86 24.79
C MET A 377 -9.75 6.99 24.02
N ASN A 378 -9.48 7.12 22.72
CA ASN A 378 -9.83 8.28 21.91
C ASN A 378 -10.80 7.96 20.76
N GLY A 379 -11.23 6.71 20.64
CA GLY A 379 -12.31 6.28 19.74
C GLY A 379 -11.95 6.39 18.26
N HIS A 380 -10.72 6.06 17.88
CA HIS A 380 -10.30 5.96 16.49
C HIS A 380 -9.20 4.91 16.29
N TYR A 381 -9.05 4.45 15.07
CA TYR A 381 -7.91 3.65 14.60
C TYR A 381 -6.95 4.55 13.86
N GLN A 382 -5.64 4.38 14.08
CA GLN A 382 -4.63 5.06 13.29
C GLN A 382 -3.94 4.07 12.36
N PHE A 383 -3.77 4.49 11.09
CA PHE A 383 -3.07 3.76 10.06
C PHE A 383 -1.78 4.49 9.69
N THR A 384 -0.70 3.74 9.63
CA THR A 384 0.62 4.23 9.22
C THR A 384 1.20 3.32 8.16
N SER A 385 2.08 3.83 7.29
CA SER A 385 2.70 3.06 6.22
C SER A 385 4.22 3.09 6.26
N SER A 386 4.85 2.01 5.80
CA SER A 386 6.29 1.89 5.71
C SER A 386 6.69 0.96 4.56
N PRO A 387 7.73 1.27 3.77
CA PRO A 387 8.30 0.35 2.79
C PRO A 387 9.23 -0.70 3.42
N ASP A 388 9.69 -0.50 4.65
CA ASP A 388 10.77 -1.26 5.28
C ASP A 388 10.42 -1.80 6.69
N LEU A 389 9.15 -1.70 7.11
CA LEU A 389 8.66 -2.09 8.43
C LEU A 389 9.41 -1.40 9.60
N THR A 390 10.05 -0.26 9.35
CA THR A 390 10.84 0.47 10.34
C THR A 390 10.46 1.95 10.38
N ASN A 391 10.41 2.59 9.23
CA ASN A 391 10.16 4.02 9.09
C ASN A 391 8.68 4.26 8.75
N PHE A 392 7.83 4.17 9.75
CA PHE A 392 6.39 4.37 9.58
C PHE A 392 6.04 5.86 9.48
N LYS A 393 5.14 6.17 8.56
CA LYS A 393 4.57 7.50 8.35
C LYS A 393 3.07 7.45 8.53
N PHE A 394 2.50 8.48 9.12
CA PHE A 394 1.06 8.64 9.25
C PHE A 394 0.37 8.58 7.87
N VAL A 395 -0.72 7.83 7.80
CA VAL A 395 -1.60 7.76 6.62
C VAL A 395 -2.93 8.42 6.96
N GLN A 396 -3.63 7.91 7.99
CA GLN A 396 -4.98 8.35 8.31
C GLN A 396 -5.40 7.93 9.72
N ASP A 397 -6.24 8.76 10.35
CA ASP A 397 -7.07 8.37 11.48
C ASP A 397 -8.48 8.03 11.00
N THR A 398 -8.95 6.84 11.33
CA THR A 398 -10.30 6.38 11.01
C THR A 398 -11.15 6.42 12.26
N LYS A 399 -12.11 7.33 12.30
CA LYS A 399 -13.02 7.47 13.45
C LYS A 399 -13.90 6.24 13.62
N MET A 400 -14.00 5.78 14.84
CA MET A 400 -14.98 4.78 15.25
C MET A 400 -16.34 5.45 15.43
N ALA A 401 -17.21 5.36 14.42
CA ALA A 401 -18.51 6.01 14.44
C ALA A 401 -19.58 5.19 13.70
N GLY A 402 -20.83 5.32 14.12
CA GLY A 402 -21.95 4.64 13.49
C GLY A 402 -21.80 3.11 13.57
N ALA A 403 -21.91 2.46 12.42
CA ALA A 403 -21.82 1.01 12.29
C ALA A 403 -20.37 0.48 12.30
N PHE A 404 -19.37 1.33 12.18
CA PHE A 404 -17.94 0.97 12.16
C PHE A 404 -17.25 1.45 13.44
N THR A 405 -17.12 0.55 14.42
CA THR A 405 -16.48 0.82 15.71
C THR A 405 -15.46 -0.25 16.06
N PRO A 406 -14.41 -0.45 15.22
CA PRO A 406 -13.47 -1.54 15.41
C PRO A 406 -12.64 -1.35 16.67
N ARG A 407 -12.46 -2.46 17.39
CA ARG A 407 -11.40 -2.69 18.37
C ARG A 407 -10.41 -3.66 17.75
N HIS A 408 -9.38 -4.06 18.51
CA HIS A 408 -8.33 -4.98 18.07
C HIS A 408 -8.83 -6.08 17.12
N GLY A 409 -8.19 -6.22 15.96
CA GLY A 409 -8.57 -7.18 14.93
C GLY A 409 -7.56 -7.20 13.78
N THR A 410 -7.86 -7.96 12.72
CA THR A 410 -6.92 -8.25 11.64
C THR A 410 -7.48 -7.85 10.28
N VAL A 411 -6.62 -7.35 9.40
CA VAL A 411 -6.93 -7.08 8.00
C VAL A 411 -6.36 -8.18 7.12
N LEU A 412 -7.20 -8.74 6.26
CA LEU A 412 -6.85 -9.80 5.31
C LEU A 412 -7.11 -9.35 3.87
N PRO A 413 -6.15 -9.47 2.94
CA PRO A 413 -6.41 -9.32 1.51
C PRO A 413 -7.35 -10.41 1.00
N ILE A 414 -8.36 -10.03 0.20
CA ILE A 414 -9.37 -10.96 -0.35
C ILE A 414 -9.52 -10.79 -1.87
N THR A 415 -9.89 -11.89 -2.55
CA THR A 415 -10.10 -11.92 -3.99
C THR A 415 -11.44 -11.29 -4.38
N ALA A 416 -11.63 -11.01 -5.67
CA ALA A 416 -12.92 -10.54 -6.20
C ALA A 416 -14.05 -11.53 -5.94
N GLU A 417 -13.79 -12.84 -6.03
CA GLU A 417 -14.78 -13.89 -5.77
C GLU A 417 -15.19 -13.92 -4.29
N GLU A 418 -14.21 -13.83 -3.36
CA GLU A 418 -14.46 -13.76 -1.93
C GLU A 418 -15.23 -12.48 -1.57
N THR A 419 -14.89 -11.36 -2.18
CA THR A 419 -15.60 -10.09 -2.03
C THR A 419 -17.08 -10.24 -2.44
N GLN A 420 -17.33 -10.79 -3.63
CA GLN A 420 -18.71 -11.01 -4.12
C GLN A 420 -19.51 -11.94 -3.21
N ARG A 421 -18.88 -13.03 -2.74
CA ARG A 421 -19.49 -13.98 -1.80
C ARG A 421 -19.86 -13.31 -0.48
N LEU A 422 -18.92 -12.55 0.10
CA LEU A 422 -19.15 -11.80 1.34
C LEU A 422 -20.24 -10.75 1.19
N MET A 423 -20.24 -9.96 0.13
CA MET A 423 -21.27 -8.95 -0.13
C MET A 423 -22.65 -9.55 -0.38
N LYS A 424 -22.73 -10.78 -0.91
CA LYS A 424 -24.01 -11.49 -1.07
C LYS A 424 -24.60 -11.94 0.26
N VAL A 425 -23.79 -12.33 1.23
CA VAL A 425 -24.22 -12.85 2.55
C VAL A 425 -24.31 -11.74 3.58
N PHE A 426 -23.36 -10.81 3.56
CA PHE A 426 -23.21 -9.69 4.46
C PHE A 426 -23.22 -8.37 3.67
N PRO A 427 -24.38 -7.94 3.16
CA PRO A 427 -24.43 -6.79 2.24
C PRO A 427 -23.96 -5.49 2.91
N THR A 428 -23.48 -4.59 2.08
CA THR A 428 -23.20 -3.20 2.42
C THR A 428 -23.65 -2.30 1.27
N GLU A 429 -24.37 -1.20 1.58
CA GLU A 429 -25.02 -0.36 0.57
C GLU A 429 -24.05 0.67 -0.06
N ASP A 430 -23.03 1.09 0.67
CA ASP A 430 -22.13 2.20 0.29
C ASP A 430 -20.75 1.75 -0.22
N PHE A 431 -20.63 0.51 -0.69
CA PHE A 431 -19.36 -0.02 -1.13
C PHE A 431 -19.41 -0.54 -2.57
N SER A 432 -18.53 -0.02 -3.42
CA SER A 432 -18.31 -0.52 -4.78
C SER A 432 -16.96 -1.22 -4.83
N PRO A 433 -16.91 -2.55 -5.00
CA PRO A 433 -15.66 -3.30 -5.02
C PRO A 433 -14.75 -2.83 -6.15
N ARG A 434 -13.44 -2.83 -5.88
CA ARG A 434 -12.43 -2.62 -6.91
C ARG A 434 -12.54 -3.72 -7.96
N GLN A 435 -12.51 -3.32 -9.23
CA GLN A 435 -12.50 -4.27 -10.33
C GLN A 435 -11.09 -4.87 -10.47
N PHE A 436 -11.01 -6.18 -10.66
CA PHE A 436 -9.79 -6.83 -11.13
C PHE A 436 -9.50 -6.31 -12.56
N ASN A 437 -8.30 -5.87 -12.87
CA ASN A 437 -7.79 -5.48 -14.20
C ASN A 437 -7.52 -3.98 -14.45
N GLU A 438 -7.36 -3.14 -13.43
CA GLU A 438 -6.78 -1.81 -13.67
C GLU A 438 -5.46 -1.66 -12.89
N PRO A 439 -4.31 -1.45 -13.55
CA PRO A 439 -4.05 -1.27 -14.98
C PRO A 439 -3.60 -2.54 -15.74
N ASP A 440 -3.59 -3.71 -15.11
CA ASP A 440 -2.96 -4.93 -15.61
C ASP A 440 -3.95 -5.91 -16.27
N THR A 441 -3.49 -6.69 -17.23
CA THR A 441 -4.30 -7.68 -17.95
C THR A 441 -3.83 -9.10 -17.65
N LEU A 442 -4.74 -9.97 -17.22
CA LEU A 442 -4.46 -11.40 -17.08
C LEU A 442 -4.33 -12.04 -18.47
N LYS A 443 -3.22 -12.75 -18.69
CA LYS A 443 -2.92 -13.49 -19.93
C LYS A 443 -2.48 -14.90 -19.59
N THR A 444 -2.58 -15.81 -20.58
CA THR A 444 -2.00 -17.15 -20.48
C THR A 444 -0.86 -17.25 -21.48
N LEU A 445 0.32 -17.59 -21.03
CA LEU A 445 1.47 -17.86 -21.91
C LEU A 445 1.31 -19.21 -22.64
N ALA A 446 2.08 -19.42 -23.72
CA ALA A 446 2.05 -20.64 -24.50
C ALA A 446 2.28 -21.93 -23.70
N GLY A 447 2.91 -21.84 -22.52
CA GLY A 447 3.09 -22.95 -21.58
C GLY A 447 1.94 -23.19 -20.60
N GLY A 448 0.83 -22.44 -20.68
CA GLY A 448 -0.30 -22.53 -19.74
C GLY A 448 -0.16 -21.71 -18.46
N GLU A 449 0.95 -20.98 -18.27
CA GLU A 449 1.17 -20.13 -17.10
C GLU A 449 0.32 -18.86 -17.17
N ALA A 450 -0.41 -18.56 -16.12
CA ALA A 450 -1.16 -17.30 -15.99
C ALA A 450 -0.21 -16.16 -15.58
N VAL A 451 -0.20 -15.09 -16.36
CA VAL A 451 0.63 -13.89 -16.12
C VAL A 451 -0.21 -12.63 -16.18
N VAL A 452 0.23 -11.61 -15.47
CA VAL A 452 -0.32 -10.25 -15.54
C VAL A 452 0.75 -9.34 -16.12
N GLY A 453 0.38 -8.62 -17.15
CA GLY A 453 1.26 -7.65 -17.82
C GLY A 453 0.56 -6.31 -18.01
N PRO A 454 1.27 -5.28 -18.48
CA PRO A 454 0.69 -3.99 -18.73
C PRO A 454 -0.49 -4.11 -19.70
N CYS A 455 -1.51 -3.33 -19.42
CA CYS A 455 -2.75 -3.32 -20.19
C CYS A 455 -2.48 -2.85 -21.64
N ALA A 456 -2.64 -3.73 -22.61
CA ALA A 456 -2.51 -3.39 -24.02
C ALA A 456 -3.84 -2.84 -24.55
N GLY A 457 -3.98 -1.53 -24.59
CA GLY A 457 -5.11 -0.86 -25.25
C GLY A 457 -5.15 -1.14 -26.74
N SER A 458 -6.35 -1.11 -27.31
CA SER A 458 -6.53 -1.21 -28.76
C SER A 458 -6.43 0.19 -29.38
N LYS A 459 -5.71 0.29 -30.52
CA LYS A 459 -5.60 1.57 -31.23
C LYS A 459 -6.99 2.04 -31.70
N ILE A 460 -7.37 3.23 -31.31
CA ILE A 460 -8.57 3.90 -31.85
C ILE A 460 -8.18 4.56 -33.19
N VAL A 461 -8.99 4.36 -34.19
CA VAL A 461 -8.91 5.13 -35.45
C VAL A 461 -10.15 6.00 -35.54
N PRO A 462 -10.01 7.35 -35.43
CA PRO A 462 -11.14 8.25 -35.38
C PRO A 462 -11.69 8.53 -36.76
N TYR A 463 -12.77 7.87 -37.14
CA TYR A 463 -13.51 8.18 -38.37
C TYR A 463 -14.61 9.19 -38.08
N SER A 464 -14.77 10.13 -39.04
CA SER A 464 -15.87 11.07 -39.05
C SER A 464 -16.47 11.22 -40.45
N LYS A 465 -17.73 11.64 -40.47
CA LYS A 465 -18.49 11.96 -41.69
C LYS A 465 -19.15 13.33 -41.49
N VAL A 466 -18.92 14.26 -42.42
CA VAL A 466 -19.53 15.60 -42.40
C VAL A 466 -20.68 15.59 -43.43
N ASN A 467 -21.88 15.99 -42.96
CA ASN A 467 -23.12 15.98 -43.77
C ASN A 467 -23.31 14.62 -44.47
N ASP A 468 -23.60 14.63 -45.76
CA ASP A 468 -23.77 13.45 -46.64
C ASP A 468 -22.46 12.98 -47.24
N GLY A 469 -21.30 13.46 -46.78
CA GLY A 469 -19.98 13.07 -47.25
C GLY A 469 -19.59 11.64 -46.89
N GLY A 470 -18.40 11.20 -47.31
CA GLY A 470 -17.82 9.89 -46.95
C GLY A 470 -17.17 9.89 -45.58
N TRP A 471 -16.92 8.67 -45.07
CA TRP A 471 -16.14 8.47 -43.86
C TRP A 471 -14.66 8.73 -44.09
N ASN A 472 -14.05 9.59 -43.25
CA ASN A 472 -12.63 9.93 -43.31
C ASN A 472 -12.00 9.78 -41.92
N PRO A 473 -10.81 9.18 -41.80
CA PRO A 473 -10.07 9.16 -40.56
C PRO A 473 -9.45 10.55 -40.32
N THR A 474 -9.85 11.20 -39.24
CA THR A 474 -9.33 12.55 -38.89
C THR A 474 -9.45 12.87 -37.42
N THR A 475 -8.46 13.57 -36.92
CA THR A 475 -8.43 14.15 -35.56
C THR A 475 -8.74 15.64 -35.55
N ASP A 476 -8.77 16.30 -36.71
CA ASP A 476 -9.01 17.75 -36.86
C ASP A 476 -10.11 18.00 -37.90
N LEU A 477 -11.14 18.69 -37.46
CA LEU A 477 -12.32 19.00 -38.26
C LEU A 477 -12.60 20.51 -38.22
N LEU A 478 -12.70 21.12 -39.37
CA LEU A 478 -13.21 22.48 -39.55
C LEU A 478 -14.50 22.38 -40.39
N VAL A 479 -15.60 22.91 -39.86
CA VAL A 479 -16.92 22.83 -40.49
C VAL A 479 -17.64 24.18 -40.41
N GLU A 480 -18.58 24.41 -41.33
CA GLU A 480 -19.44 25.62 -41.31
C GLU A 480 -20.59 25.44 -40.30
N PRO A 481 -21.11 26.57 -39.71
CA PRO A 481 -22.33 26.54 -38.92
C PRO A 481 -23.48 25.84 -39.65
N GLY A 482 -24.29 25.09 -38.87
CA GLY A 482 -25.42 24.30 -39.45
C GLY A 482 -24.99 22.93 -39.99
N SER A 483 -23.73 22.60 -40.06
CA SER A 483 -23.26 21.27 -40.48
C SER A 483 -23.69 20.20 -39.52
N ASN A 484 -23.80 18.94 -40.06
CA ASN A 484 -23.96 17.74 -39.24
C ASN A 484 -22.66 16.93 -39.25
N ILE A 485 -22.26 16.39 -38.13
CA ILE A 485 -21.11 15.51 -38.06
C ILE A 485 -21.53 14.18 -37.44
N THR A 486 -21.03 13.07 -37.99
CA THR A 486 -21.12 11.75 -37.35
C THR A 486 -19.73 11.23 -37.07
N PHE A 487 -19.42 10.95 -35.79
CA PHE A 487 -18.23 10.23 -35.38
C PHE A 487 -18.52 8.73 -35.36
N GLY A 488 -17.60 7.93 -35.89
CA GLY A 488 -17.73 6.47 -35.95
C GLY A 488 -16.37 5.78 -35.83
N PRO A 489 -15.70 5.88 -34.67
CA PRO A 489 -14.36 5.35 -34.48
C PRO A 489 -14.30 3.83 -34.60
N HIS A 490 -13.14 3.32 -34.98
CA HIS A 490 -12.81 1.88 -34.97
C HIS A 490 -11.98 1.55 -33.74
N PRO A 491 -12.01 0.27 -33.23
CA PRO A 491 -12.56 -0.94 -33.89
C PRO A 491 -14.09 -1.04 -33.87
N TRP A 492 -14.62 -1.89 -34.75
CA TRP A 492 -16.08 -2.13 -34.89
C TRP A 492 -16.68 -3.04 -33.82
N ASP A 493 -15.85 -3.78 -33.13
CA ASP A 493 -16.21 -4.92 -32.28
C ASP A 493 -17.01 -4.62 -30.99
N GLY A 494 -17.57 -3.43 -30.92
CA GLY A 494 -18.76 -3.13 -30.13
C GLY A 494 -18.65 -3.32 -28.64
N LYS A 495 -17.48 -3.13 -28.04
CA LYS A 495 -17.33 -3.22 -26.59
C LYS A 495 -17.78 -1.91 -25.92
N ILE A 496 -17.08 -1.38 -24.98
CA ILE A 496 -17.53 -0.22 -24.21
C ILE A 496 -16.89 1.03 -24.78
N TRP A 497 -17.75 1.95 -25.23
CA TRP A 497 -17.36 3.28 -25.70
C TRP A 497 -17.85 4.33 -24.71
N LYS A 498 -17.08 5.39 -24.56
CA LYS A 498 -17.48 6.57 -23.78
C LYS A 498 -16.92 7.83 -24.42
N TRP A 499 -17.77 8.82 -24.58
CA TRP A 499 -17.41 10.13 -25.13
C TRP A 499 -17.56 11.21 -24.08
N THR A 500 -16.68 12.19 -24.16
CA THR A 500 -16.80 13.47 -23.45
C THR A 500 -16.43 14.59 -24.43
N GLY A 501 -17.01 15.77 -24.26
CA GLY A 501 -16.77 16.90 -25.14
C GLY A 501 -17.27 18.22 -24.59
N PRO A 502 -17.28 19.29 -25.42
CA PRO A 502 -17.79 20.60 -25.07
C PRO A 502 -19.25 20.57 -24.60
N ASP A 503 -19.65 21.59 -23.88
CA ASP A 503 -21.02 21.80 -23.39
C ASP A 503 -21.64 20.58 -22.68
N SER A 504 -20.83 19.89 -21.87
CA SER A 504 -21.22 18.67 -21.13
C SER A 504 -21.63 17.50 -22.02
N PHE A 505 -21.21 17.50 -23.30
CA PHE A 505 -21.46 16.39 -24.18
C PHE A 505 -20.88 15.10 -23.59
N GLY A 506 -21.71 14.06 -23.58
CA GLY A 506 -21.32 12.72 -23.13
C GLY A 506 -22.28 11.65 -23.62
N THR A 507 -21.73 10.51 -24.07
CA THR A 507 -22.49 9.35 -24.53
C THR A 507 -21.64 8.08 -24.46
N THR A 508 -22.29 6.92 -24.50
CA THR A 508 -21.66 5.59 -24.55
C THR A 508 -21.85 4.88 -25.90
N SER A 509 -22.45 5.55 -26.88
CA SER A 509 -22.62 4.99 -28.22
C SER A 509 -21.31 5.06 -29.00
N ARG A 510 -20.92 4.01 -29.74
CA ARG A 510 -19.77 4.06 -30.64
C ARG A 510 -19.93 5.14 -31.69
N GLU A 511 -21.07 5.15 -32.35
CA GLU A 511 -21.39 6.10 -33.41
C GLU A 511 -22.27 7.22 -32.86
N VAL A 512 -21.89 8.47 -33.09
CA VAL A 512 -22.52 9.66 -32.52
C VAL A 512 -22.71 10.71 -33.61
N THR A 513 -23.91 11.23 -33.74
CA THR A 513 -24.25 12.31 -34.67
C THR A 513 -24.55 13.58 -33.90
N LEU A 514 -23.81 14.65 -34.18
CA LEU A 514 -24.08 16.03 -33.79
C LEU A 514 -24.75 16.73 -34.97
N LYS A 515 -25.87 17.40 -34.75
CA LYS A 515 -26.66 18.07 -35.78
C LYS A 515 -26.66 19.56 -35.57
N ASP A 516 -26.77 20.32 -36.67
CA ASP A 516 -26.93 21.78 -36.63
C ASP A 516 -25.86 22.47 -35.78
N LEU A 517 -24.59 22.16 -36.07
CA LEU A 517 -23.46 22.60 -35.28
C LEU A 517 -23.36 24.12 -35.26
N GLN A 518 -23.15 24.64 -34.04
CA GLN A 518 -22.92 26.04 -33.73
C GLN A 518 -21.55 26.21 -33.08
N TRP A 519 -21.06 27.46 -32.92
CA TRP A 519 -19.75 27.72 -32.35
C TRP A 519 -19.52 27.12 -30.98
N GLN A 520 -20.56 26.96 -30.14
CA GLN A 520 -20.50 26.33 -28.81
C GLN A 520 -20.09 24.84 -28.91
N ASN A 521 -20.27 24.20 -30.03
CA ASN A 521 -19.87 22.82 -30.26
C ASN A 521 -18.38 22.67 -30.59
N SER A 522 -17.67 23.80 -30.80
CA SER A 522 -16.23 23.79 -31.02
C SER A 522 -15.47 23.34 -29.76
N GLY A 523 -14.48 22.43 -29.93
CA GLY A 523 -13.64 21.96 -28.84
C GLY A 523 -13.07 20.58 -29.07
N ILE A 524 -12.54 19.99 -28.01
CA ILE A 524 -11.96 18.65 -28.02
C ILE A 524 -13.00 17.64 -27.56
N TYR A 525 -13.29 16.69 -28.44
CA TYR A 525 -14.06 15.49 -28.15
C TYR A 525 -13.09 14.37 -27.83
N THR A 526 -13.18 13.81 -26.63
CA THR A 526 -12.36 12.66 -26.22
C THR A 526 -13.21 11.40 -26.29
N VAL A 527 -12.74 10.39 -27.01
CA VAL A 527 -13.33 9.06 -27.04
C VAL A 527 -12.47 8.08 -26.24
N GLU A 528 -13.12 7.36 -25.36
CA GLU A 528 -12.56 6.23 -24.59
C GLU A 528 -13.14 4.94 -25.16
N TYR A 529 -12.28 3.97 -25.42
CA TYR A 529 -12.65 2.62 -25.82
C TYR A 529 -12.09 1.62 -24.83
N THR A 530 -12.93 0.72 -24.30
CA THR A 530 -12.52 -0.40 -23.48
C THR A 530 -12.64 -1.68 -24.30
N ASN A 531 -11.52 -2.37 -24.51
CA ASN A 531 -11.45 -3.58 -25.32
C ASN A 531 -11.92 -4.84 -24.57
N GLU A 532 -11.84 -6.02 -25.21
CA GLU A 532 -12.28 -7.31 -24.63
C GLU A 532 -11.54 -7.69 -23.34
N THR A 533 -10.31 -7.23 -23.18
CA THR A 533 -9.49 -7.49 -21.99
C THR A 533 -9.65 -6.45 -20.89
N GLY A 534 -10.59 -5.50 -21.05
CA GLY A 534 -10.82 -4.40 -20.10
C GLY A 534 -9.86 -3.23 -20.23
N CYS A 535 -8.92 -3.26 -21.19
CA CYS A 535 -7.93 -2.21 -21.37
C CYS A 535 -8.53 -0.99 -22.08
N LYS A 536 -8.22 0.19 -21.54
CA LYS A 536 -8.71 1.46 -22.05
C LYS A 536 -7.72 2.11 -23.01
N SER A 537 -8.28 2.72 -24.04
CA SER A 537 -7.57 3.59 -25.00
C SER A 537 -8.30 4.89 -25.14
N TYR A 538 -7.60 5.93 -25.49
CA TYR A 538 -8.15 7.27 -25.63
C TYR A 538 -7.71 7.88 -26.95
N GLU A 539 -8.60 8.61 -27.60
CA GLU A 539 -8.29 9.43 -28.75
C GLU A 539 -9.01 10.77 -28.66
N LYS A 540 -8.44 11.80 -29.25
CA LYS A 540 -8.99 13.15 -29.24
C LYS A 540 -9.31 13.60 -30.65
N ILE A 541 -10.49 14.18 -30.84
CA ILE A 541 -10.92 14.79 -32.09
C ILE A 541 -11.19 16.28 -31.80
N LYS A 542 -10.48 17.13 -32.51
CA LYS A 542 -10.70 18.58 -32.48
C LYS A 542 -11.75 18.94 -33.51
N LEU A 543 -12.84 19.52 -33.07
CA LEU A 543 -13.89 20.07 -33.92
C LEU A 543 -13.92 21.58 -33.78
N VAL A 544 -13.83 22.29 -34.89
CA VAL A 544 -13.98 23.75 -34.97
C VAL A 544 -15.11 24.09 -35.90
N VAL A 545 -16.10 24.82 -35.42
CA VAL A 545 -17.15 25.44 -36.23
C VAL A 545 -16.64 26.82 -36.65
N ASN A 546 -16.58 27.06 -37.96
CA ASN A 546 -16.02 28.26 -38.55
C ASN A 546 -17.00 29.46 -38.42
N ASP A 547 -17.09 30.03 -37.25
CA ASP A 547 -17.91 31.19 -36.97
C ASP A 547 -16.99 32.44 -36.78
N PRO A 548 -16.99 33.39 -37.77
CA PRO A 548 -16.13 34.58 -37.67
C PRO A 548 -16.45 35.51 -36.47
N GLU A 549 -17.69 35.46 -35.97
CA GLU A 549 -18.09 36.28 -34.83
C GLU A 549 -17.67 35.63 -33.49
N HIS A 550 -17.44 34.32 -33.48
CA HIS A 550 -17.04 33.54 -32.31
C HIS A 550 -15.86 32.59 -32.63
N PRO A 551 -14.67 33.14 -32.94
CA PRO A 551 -13.53 32.30 -33.33
C PRO A 551 -13.12 31.36 -32.20
N TYR A 552 -12.88 30.09 -32.53
CA TYR A 552 -12.42 29.12 -31.57
C TYR A 552 -11.00 29.45 -31.12
N VAL A 553 -10.81 29.58 -29.82
CA VAL A 553 -9.50 29.74 -29.18
C VAL A 553 -9.19 28.46 -28.43
N GLU A 554 -8.12 27.79 -28.83
CA GLU A 554 -7.70 26.56 -28.17
C GLU A 554 -7.29 26.85 -26.72
N PRO A 555 -7.82 26.10 -25.73
CA PRO A 555 -7.40 26.24 -24.36
C PRO A 555 -5.90 25.97 -24.22
N VAL A 556 -5.14 26.91 -23.66
CA VAL A 556 -3.73 26.70 -23.34
C VAL A 556 -3.66 25.80 -22.13
N VAL A 557 -3.05 24.62 -22.28
CA VAL A 557 -2.80 23.69 -21.18
C VAL A 557 -1.33 23.80 -20.80
N CYS A 558 -1.07 24.31 -19.61
CA CYS A 558 0.27 24.38 -19.06
C CYS A 558 0.68 23.02 -18.50
N LYS A 559 1.99 22.75 -18.44
CA LYS A 559 2.54 21.56 -17.76
C LYS A 559 2.28 21.63 -16.26
N ASP A 560 2.48 20.51 -15.57
CA ASP A 560 2.19 20.38 -14.13
C ASP A 560 2.99 21.35 -13.23
N ASP A 561 4.13 21.86 -13.74
CA ASP A 561 5.05 22.81 -13.08
C ASP A 561 4.91 24.25 -13.62
N GLU A 562 3.90 24.53 -14.45
CA GLU A 562 3.67 25.81 -15.09
C GLU A 562 2.28 26.36 -14.76
N ILE A 563 2.18 27.68 -14.63
CA ILE A 563 0.91 28.42 -14.49
C ILE A 563 0.68 29.35 -15.68
N LEU A 564 -0.58 29.57 -16.00
CA LEU A 564 -0.96 30.54 -17.03
C LEU A 564 -0.86 31.97 -16.44
N ASN A 565 -0.01 32.80 -17.00
CA ASN A 565 0.08 34.21 -16.59
C ASN A 565 -1.06 35.07 -17.18
N ASP A 566 -1.14 36.35 -16.76
CA ASP A 566 -2.17 37.31 -17.22
C ASP A 566 -2.11 37.57 -18.73
N GLN A 567 -1.04 37.19 -19.41
CA GLN A 567 -0.86 37.28 -20.86
C GLN A 567 -1.26 36.03 -21.62
N GLY A 568 -1.78 34.98 -20.89
CA GLY A 568 -2.19 33.72 -21.49
C GLY A 568 -1.02 32.83 -21.90
N LYS A 569 0.16 32.95 -21.29
CA LYS A 569 1.33 32.09 -21.51
C LYS A 569 1.63 31.24 -20.28
N CYS A 570 2.01 30.02 -20.50
CA CYS A 570 2.52 29.15 -19.45
C CYS A 570 3.88 29.66 -18.98
N VAL A 571 4.03 29.89 -17.69
CA VAL A 571 5.26 30.30 -17.01
C VAL A 571 5.48 29.36 -15.83
N ALA A 572 6.73 29.12 -15.48
CA ALA A 572 7.07 28.28 -14.33
C ALA A 572 6.34 28.78 -13.07
N ASP A 573 5.73 27.88 -12.33
CA ASP A 573 5.09 28.22 -11.05
C ASP A 573 6.16 28.51 -10.00
N THR A 574 6.59 29.79 -9.92
CA THR A 574 7.58 30.24 -8.94
C THR A 574 7.02 30.35 -7.52
N SER A 575 5.71 30.13 -7.33
CA SER A 575 5.10 30.10 -5.99
C SER A 575 5.58 28.93 -5.13
N MET A 576 6.24 27.93 -5.72
CA MET A 576 6.87 26.81 -5.02
C MET A 576 8.29 27.09 -4.51
N GLN A 577 8.93 28.22 -4.87
CA GLN A 577 10.32 28.51 -4.49
C GLN A 577 10.48 29.29 -3.18
N ASP A 578 9.45 29.86 -2.60
CA ASP A 578 9.54 30.77 -1.45
C ASP A 578 9.14 30.16 -0.09
N SER A 579 9.28 28.87 0.13
CA SER A 579 9.00 28.24 1.42
C SER A 579 10.10 27.32 1.95
N LEU A 580 11.34 27.78 1.93
CA LEU A 580 12.38 27.28 2.83
C LEU A 580 12.53 28.28 3.97
N PRO A 581 12.26 27.93 5.25
CA PRO A 581 12.51 28.83 6.37
C PRO A 581 14.01 28.99 6.54
N GLU A 582 14.51 30.23 6.54
CA GLU A 582 15.84 30.58 7.00
C GLU A 582 16.05 30.08 8.43
N ALA A 583 17.20 29.48 8.65
CA ALA A 583 17.68 29.02 9.96
C ALA A 583 17.79 30.22 10.91
N ILE A 584 16.91 30.29 11.92
CA ILE A 584 17.05 31.23 13.03
C ILE A 584 17.95 30.59 14.08
N GLY A 585 19.08 31.24 14.35
CA GLY A 585 19.99 30.91 15.43
C GLY A 585 19.40 31.23 16.83
N PRO A 586 20.07 30.81 17.93
CA PRO A 586 19.46 30.67 19.24
C PRO A 586 19.32 31.99 20.01
N GLY A 587 18.12 32.27 20.46
CA GLY A 587 17.79 33.35 21.39
C GLY A 587 16.88 32.87 22.53
N ILE A 588 17.32 33.12 23.72
CA ILE A 588 16.93 32.71 25.08
C ILE A 588 15.49 33.14 25.46
N GLY A 589 14.76 32.24 26.18
CA GLY A 589 13.42 32.29 26.79
C GLY A 589 13.11 33.48 27.73
N PRO A 590 12.13 33.42 28.68
CA PRO A 590 11.05 32.48 28.92
C PRO A 590 9.66 33.16 28.96
N ASP A 591 8.56 32.47 28.75
CA ASP A 591 7.43 32.50 29.68
C ASP A 591 6.35 31.45 29.34
N VAL A 592 5.72 30.94 30.41
CA VAL A 592 4.76 29.85 30.44
C VAL A 592 3.36 30.31 30.08
N GLY A 593 2.78 29.71 29.06
CA GLY A 593 1.37 29.82 28.71
C GLY A 593 0.84 28.51 28.17
N ASN A 594 -0.14 27.96 28.84
CA ASN A 594 -0.88 26.73 28.63
C ASN A 594 -1.22 26.44 27.13
N PRO A 595 -0.93 25.28 26.57
CA PRO A 595 -1.32 24.97 25.17
C PRO A 595 -2.69 24.31 25.15
N THR A 596 -3.70 25.11 24.81
CA THR A 596 -4.96 24.60 24.27
C THR A 596 -4.91 24.74 22.75
N ASP A 597 -5.24 23.63 22.05
CA ASP A 597 -5.62 23.55 20.64
C ASP A 597 -4.57 23.91 19.58
N VAL A 598 -3.70 22.96 19.25
CA VAL A 598 -3.06 22.95 17.93
C VAL A 598 -3.95 22.17 16.97
N HIS A 599 -4.93 22.86 16.38
CA HIS A 599 -5.52 22.44 15.13
C HIS A 599 -4.48 22.57 14.02
N PHE A 600 -3.91 21.47 13.56
CA PHE A 600 -3.28 21.43 12.25
C PHE A 600 -4.37 21.59 11.19
N SER A 601 -4.68 22.81 10.83
CA SER A 601 -5.56 23.09 9.70
C SER A 601 -4.82 22.67 8.43
N ALA A 602 -5.33 21.61 7.77
CA ALA A 602 -4.85 21.22 6.46
C ALA A 602 -5.03 22.41 5.50
N VAL A 603 -3.92 22.96 5.01
CA VAL A 603 -3.92 24.15 4.14
C VAL A 603 -4.02 23.70 2.69
N PRO A 604 -4.90 24.28 1.88
CA PRO A 604 -4.94 23.98 0.45
C PRO A 604 -3.63 24.38 -0.24
N VAL A 605 -2.96 23.43 -0.87
CA VAL A 605 -1.76 23.65 -1.70
C VAL A 605 -2.12 23.85 -3.17
N ARG A 606 -3.31 23.43 -3.58
CA ARG A 606 -3.85 23.64 -4.94
C ARG A 606 -5.35 23.89 -4.85
N VAL A 607 -5.83 24.93 -5.52
CA VAL A 607 -7.27 25.26 -5.62
C VAL A 607 -7.65 25.35 -7.08
N GLN A 608 -8.62 24.56 -7.49
CA GLN A 608 -9.18 24.58 -8.84
C GLN A 608 -10.67 24.91 -8.76
N TYR A 609 -11.18 25.62 -9.77
CA TYR A 609 -12.58 25.99 -9.87
C TYR A 609 -13.19 25.35 -11.11
N PHE A 610 -14.41 24.87 -10.98
CA PHE A 610 -15.13 24.25 -12.07
C PHE A 610 -16.53 24.82 -12.18
N SER A 611 -17.08 24.84 -13.39
CA SER A 611 -18.52 25.03 -13.58
C SER A 611 -19.30 23.89 -12.90
N MET A 612 -20.61 24.06 -12.73
CA MET A 612 -21.46 22.97 -12.25
C MET A 612 -21.51 21.76 -13.21
N THR A 613 -21.07 21.95 -14.43
CA THR A 613 -20.93 20.92 -15.47
C THR A 613 -19.57 20.23 -15.48
N GLY A 614 -18.68 20.59 -14.52
CA GLY A 614 -17.36 19.96 -14.38
C GLY A 614 -16.25 20.58 -15.25
N VAL A 615 -16.52 21.67 -15.97
CA VAL A 615 -15.50 22.38 -16.77
C VAL A 615 -14.56 23.14 -15.83
N LEU A 616 -13.26 22.92 -15.96
CA LEU A 616 -12.22 23.63 -15.22
C LEU A 616 -12.22 25.10 -15.65
N LEU A 617 -12.27 26.01 -14.66
CA LEU A 617 -12.23 27.45 -14.88
C LEU A 617 -10.81 27.98 -14.68
N GLN A 618 -10.43 28.97 -15.47
CA GLN A 618 -9.14 29.66 -15.33
C GLN A 618 -9.15 30.61 -14.12
N GLY A 619 -9.11 30.05 -12.91
CA GLY A 619 -9.12 30.80 -11.67
C GLY A 619 -10.50 30.94 -11.02
N LYS A 620 -10.58 31.74 -9.95
CA LYS A 620 -11.82 31.94 -9.20
C LYS A 620 -12.84 32.71 -10.07
N PRO A 621 -14.05 32.13 -10.32
CA PRO A 621 -15.05 32.77 -11.17
C PRO A 621 -15.49 34.12 -10.60
N LYS A 622 -15.73 35.07 -11.49
CA LYS A 622 -16.15 36.44 -11.15
C LYS A 622 -17.63 36.71 -11.46
N LEU A 623 -18.24 35.87 -12.29
CA LEU A 623 -19.67 36.01 -12.65
C LEU A 623 -20.56 35.39 -11.58
N ALA A 624 -21.75 35.97 -11.39
CA ALA A 624 -22.76 35.40 -10.48
C ALA A 624 -23.15 34.01 -10.93
N GLY A 625 -23.17 33.05 -10.00
CA GLY A 625 -23.46 31.63 -10.33
C GLY A 625 -23.06 30.67 -9.23
N VAL A 626 -23.31 29.38 -9.48
CA VAL A 626 -22.90 28.30 -8.60
C VAL A 626 -21.75 27.54 -9.27
N TYR A 627 -20.72 27.25 -8.51
CA TYR A 627 -19.47 26.67 -9.00
C TYR A 627 -18.98 25.59 -8.04
N LEU A 628 -18.08 24.72 -8.53
CA LEU A 628 -17.35 23.75 -7.71
C LEU A 628 -15.93 24.29 -7.45
N ARG A 629 -15.47 24.15 -6.21
CA ARG A 629 -14.10 24.42 -5.80
C ARG A 629 -13.49 23.11 -5.36
N ARG A 630 -12.42 22.69 -6.03
CA ARG A 630 -11.63 21.53 -5.69
C ARG A 630 -10.31 21.98 -5.07
N GLU A 631 -10.05 21.52 -3.87
CA GLU A 631 -8.84 21.85 -3.12
C GLU A 631 -8.03 20.56 -2.93
N THR A 632 -6.76 20.61 -3.29
CA THR A 632 -5.77 19.62 -2.87
C THR A 632 -5.05 20.19 -1.66
N LEU A 633 -5.05 19.45 -0.55
CA LEU A 633 -4.44 19.88 0.69
C LEU A 633 -2.97 19.45 0.75
N ASN A 634 -2.18 20.04 1.63
CA ASN A 634 -0.75 19.72 1.84
C ASN A 634 -0.50 18.28 2.28
N ASN A 635 -1.53 17.56 2.70
CA ASN A 635 -1.50 16.13 3.04
C ASN A 635 -1.97 15.22 1.89
N GLY A 636 -2.15 15.77 0.67
CA GLY A 636 -2.60 15.03 -0.51
C GLY A 636 -4.11 14.80 -0.60
N LEU A 637 -4.88 15.12 0.43
CA LEU A 637 -6.34 14.99 0.38
C LEU A 637 -6.95 15.99 -0.62
N VAL A 638 -7.97 15.53 -1.34
CA VAL A 638 -8.73 16.36 -2.28
C VAL A 638 -10.15 16.50 -1.76
N ARG A 639 -10.58 17.75 -1.55
CA ARG A 639 -11.98 18.04 -1.23
C ARG A 639 -12.64 18.88 -2.30
N THR A 640 -13.90 18.60 -2.60
CA THR A 640 -14.70 19.40 -3.53
C THR A 640 -15.89 20.00 -2.81
N SER A 641 -16.09 21.28 -2.96
CA SER A 641 -17.21 22.00 -2.36
C SER A 641 -17.95 22.85 -3.39
N LYS A 642 -19.27 23.00 -3.22
CA LYS A 642 -20.07 23.99 -4.00
C LYS A 642 -19.98 25.34 -3.31
N PHE A 643 -19.82 26.41 -4.10
CA PHE A 643 -19.92 27.76 -3.60
C PHE A 643 -20.67 28.65 -4.59
N ARG A 644 -21.23 29.72 -4.10
CA ARG A 644 -22.01 30.66 -4.91
C ARG A 644 -21.36 32.03 -4.90
N ILE A 645 -21.24 32.61 -6.07
CA ILE A 645 -20.94 34.04 -6.25
C ILE A 645 -22.28 34.76 -6.46
N ARG A 646 -22.53 35.80 -5.65
CA ARG A 646 -23.73 36.61 -5.69
C ARG A 646 -23.53 37.83 -6.58
#